data_e189e81b1983f8adfec21b61860386e2
#
_entry.id   e189e81b1983f8adfec21b61860386e2
#
_cell.length_a   1.000
_cell.length_b   1.000
_cell.length_c   1.000
_cell.angle_alpha   90.00
_cell.angle_beta   90.00
_cell.angle_gamma   90.00
#
_symmetry.space_group_name_H-M   'P 1'
#
loop_
_entity.id
_entity.type
_entity.pdbx_description
1 polymer ?
#
loop_
_entity_poly.entity_id
_entity_poly.type
_entity_poly.pdbx_seq_one_letter_code
_entity_poly.pdbx_strand_id
1 'polypeptide(L)'
;MEDNKNYERSEHLENITDASMKDDDYFNASRNIDRKYITIEGARENNLKNINVKIPRDKFVVVTGLSGSGKSSLAFDTIYAEGQRRYMESLSSYARQFLGQAEKPDVDKIEGLSPAISIDQKSTNRNPRSTVGTVTEIYDYFRLLYARVGIPHCPNCGKVISRQTVDQMVDEIMKLPERTKFMVLAPVVRGRKGEHVKLLEKAKKSGFVRVVVDGSMYELSEEIKLDKNKKHSIDIVVDRLVVRQDVERRLTDSIETALQLAEGLMKIEVIGERDENGVQKENAVINFSDSFSCPDCGISIDEIEPRSFSFNNPFGACPTCAGLGFKMEFDPDLMIPDQSLSINDGAIVVLGWQSCNDGKSYSNAILKALGKEYGFSLDTPFQDYPQDIKDLLLYGKNSRPVKVYYKGQRGEGVYDITFEGLLKSVARRYRETSAESTKAEYETFMTITPCEVCGGKRLKPTALAVTVGDKNIAELTELPITELAKFMKELELTDRQKMIGAAILKEIRSRLHFLIDVGLDYLCLSRGTSTLSGGEAQRIRLATQIGSGLVGVAYILDEPSIGLHQRDNDKLIAALKNLRDLGNTLIVVEHDEDTMRAADHIIDIGPGAGANGGYVVAEGTAEDIMKCENSITGDYLSGRKKIEVPDVRRKPTGWLTVKNAYENNLKHIDVDIPLGIMTCVTGVSGSGKSSLVNEILYKKLARRLNKSRIKAGKHDHIIGYDALDKIINIDQSPIGRTPRSNPATYTGTFDLIRDLFAGTKDAKARGYGKGRFSFNVSGGRCEACRGDGIIKIEMHFLPDIYVPCEVCGGKRYNRETLEVKYKGKSINEVLDMTVDEACEFFANVPRILRKIETLRDVGLGYIRLGQPSTTLSGGEAQRIKLATELSRRGTGKTIYVLDEPTTGLHFADVHRLVDILRRLSEGGNTVVVIEHNLDVIKTADYIIDMGPEGGAGGGTVIARGTPEEVAKIPQSYTGQYLKRYLGM
;
A
#
# COMPACT_ATOMS: atom_id res chain seq x y z
N MET A 1 -28.95 -68.23 36.61
CA MET A 1 -27.80 -69.09 36.66
C MET A 1 -27.11 -68.85 35.33
N GLU A 2 -26.53 -67.70 34.99
CA GLU A 2 -25.33 -66.98 35.52
C GLU A 2 -24.13 -67.92 35.73
N ASP A 3 -23.14 -67.45 35.04
CA ASP A 3 -21.69 -67.66 35.15
C ASP A 3 -21.05 -68.57 34.12
N ASN A 4 -19.92 -68.05 33.59
CA ASN A 4 -18.87 -68.64 32.78
C ASN A 4 -19.00 -68.54 31.24
N LYS A 5 -18.76 -67.37 30.73
CA LYS A 5 -18.23 -67.11 29.34
C LYS A 5 -17.35 -65.85 29.28
N ASN A 6 -16.36 -65.73 30.15
CA ASN A 6 -15.45 -64.57 30.12
C ASN A 6 -13.97 -64.96 30.32
N TYR A 7 -13.46 -66.01 29.72
CA TYR A 7 -12.05 -66.36 29.85
C TYR A 7 -11.34 -66.81 28.57
N GLU A 8 -11.98 -66.73 27.40
CA GLU A 8 -11.32 -67.11 26.12
C GLU A 8 -11.21 -65.97 25.11
N ARG A 9 -11.34 -64.69 25.55
CA ARG A 9 -11.25 -63.54 24.63
C ARG A 9 -9.98 -62.67 24.78
N SER A 10 -9.10 -62.98 25.71
CA SER A 10 -7.89 -62.22 25.99
C SER A 10 -6.63 -62.72 25.25
N GLU A 11 -6.54 -64.00 24.94
CA GLU A 11 -5.33 -64.54 24.27
C GLU A 11 -5.34 -64.44 22.74
N HIS A 12 -6.49 -64.21 22.12
CA HIS A 12 -6.55 -63.98 20.64
C HIS A 12 -6.39 -62.52 20.23
N LEU A 13 -6.45 -61.55 21.15
CA LEU A 13 -6.24 -60.13 20.85
C LEU A 13 -4.78 -59.71 21.04
N GLU A 14 -3.97 -60.40 21.85
CA GLU A 14 -2.53 -60.09 21.97
C GLU A 14 -1.69 -60.62 20.81
N ASN A 15 -2.12 -61.69 20.13
CA ASN A 15 -1.42 -62.21 18.96
C ASN A 15 -1.73 -61.49 17.62
N ILE A 16 -2.80 -60.67 17.57
CA ILE A 16 -3.15 -59.86 16.37
C ILE A 16 -2.45 -58.50 16.41
N THR A 17 -2.14 -57.99 17.62
CA THR A 17 -1.43 -56.70 17.76
C THR A 17 0.08 -56.82 17.49
N ASP A 18 0.69 -57.98 17.75
CA ASP A 18 2.17 -58.19 17.54
C ASP A 18 2.55 -58.45 16.08
N ALA A 19 1.65 -58.96 15.27
CA ALA A 19 1.87 -59.17 13.82
C ALA A 19 1.64 -57.89 12.99
N SER A 20 0.70 -56.99 13.42
CA SER A 20 0.43 -55.72 12.76
C SER A 20 1.52 -54.68 13.09
N MET A 21 2.16 -54.76 14.30
CA MET A 21 3.26 -53.86 14.63
C MET A 21 4.54 -54.15 13.85
N LYS A 22 4.78 -55.38 13.44
CA LYS A 22 5.98 -55.76 12.65
C LYS A 22 5.87 -55.31 11.17
N ASP A 23 4.69 -55.33 10.62
CA ASP A 23 4.48 -54.85 9.24
C ASP A 23 4.41 -53.33 9.15
N ASP A 24 3.86 -52.64 10.14
CA ASP A 24 3.88 -51.17 10.21
C ASP A 24 5.27 -50.61 10.44
N ASP A 25 6.14 -51.26 11.22
CA ASP A 25 7.55 -50.86 11.40
C ASP A 25 8.39 -51.11 10.13
N TYR A 26 8.13 -52.12 9.36
CA TYR A 26 8.80 -52.35 8.08
C TYR A 26 8.30 -51.39 6.99
N PHE A 27 7.04 -51.03 6.98
CA PHE A 27 6.47 -50.01 6.10
C PHE A 27 6.87 -48.59 6.53
N ASN A 28 7.03 -48.34 7.80
CA ASN A 28 7.52 -47.05 8.33
C ASN A 28 9.04 -46.91 8.22
N ALA A 29 9.81 -47.99 8.31
CA ALA A 29 11.28 -47.92 8.14
C ALA A 29 11.67 -47.65 6.67
N SER A 30 10.96 -48.18 5.69
CA SER A 30 11.19 -47.91 4.27
C SER A 30 10.64 -46.54 3.82
N ARG A 31 9.64 -45.95 4.53
CA ARG A 31 9.15 -44.59 4.30
C ARG A 31 9.96 -43.53 5.06
N ASN A 32 10.65 -43.84 6.13
CA ASN A 32 11.36 -42.88 6.95
C ASN A 32 12.70 -42.41 6.37
N ILE A 33 13.24 -43.10 5.37
CA ILE A 33 14.50 -42.68 4.72
C ILE A 33 14.23 -41.49 3.78
N ASP A 34 13.07 -41.42 3.13
CA ASP A 34 12.70 -40.33 2.19
C ASP A 34 12.08 -39.09 2.84
N ARG A 35 11.68 -39.14 4.13
CA ARG A 35 11.05 -38.01 4.82
C ARG A 35 11.98 -36.91 5.29
N LYS A 36 13.30 -37.12 5.24
CA LYS A 36 14.30 -36.12 5.68
C LYS A 36 14.58 -35.05 4.64
N TYR A 37 14.31 -35.32 3.38
CA TYR A 37 14.64 -34.45 2.26
C TYR A 37 13.46 -34.24 1.33
N ILE A 38 13.39 -33.06 0.72
CA ILE A 38 12.65 -32.82 -0.52
C ILE A 38 13.63 -33.15 -1.64
N THR A 39 13.33 -34.19 -2.40
CA THR A 39 14.20 -34.67 -3.50
C THR A 39 13.60 -34.26 -4.83
N ILE A 40 14.35 -33.51 -5.62
CA ILE A 40 14.00 -32.99 -6.94
C ILE A 40 14.91 -33.67 -7.95
N GLU A 41 14.33 -34.31 -8.97
CA GLU A 41 15.06 -34.97 -10.04
C GLU A 41 14.63 -34.41 -11.39
N GLY A 42 15.61 -34.00 -12.21
CA GLY A 42 15.39 -33.59 -13.57
C GLY A 42 14.65 -32.25 -13.74
N ALA A 43 14.93 -31.22 -12.90
CA ALA A 43 14.30 -29.93 -13.06
C ALA A 43 14.88 -29.18 -14.28
N ARG A 44 13.98 -28.75 -15.19
CA ARG A 44 14.32 -28.08 -16.47
C ARG A 44 13.54 -26.79 -16.70
N GLU A 45 12.83 -26.30 -15.67
CA GLU A 45 12.01 -25.09 -15.79
C GLU A 45 12.87 -23.87 -16.16
N ASN A 46 12.43 -23.09 -17.15
CA ASN A 46 13.11 -21.91 -17.68
C ASN A 46 14.58 -22.19 -18.11
N ASN A 47 15.55 -21.75 -17.32
CA ASN A 47 16.98 -21.88 -17.63
C ASN A 47 17.67 -23.03 -16.88
N LEU A 48 16.96 -23.79 -16.04
CA LEU A 48 17.52 -24.92 -15.32
C LEU A 48 17.99 -26.04 -16.27
N LYS A 49 19.16 -26.64 -15.97
CA LYS A 49 19.86 -27.56 -16.83
C LYS A 49 19.74 -29.03 -16.34
N ASN A 50 18.49 -29.52 -16.23
CA ASN A 50 18.22 -30.90 -15.80
C ASN A 50 18.86 -31.22 -14.45
N ILE A 51 18.64 -30.35 -13.47
CA ILE A 51 19.32 -30.41 -12.17
C ILE A 51 18.63 -31.38 -11.21
N ASN A 52 19.44 -32.01 -10.36
CA ASN A 52 18.97 -32.81 -9.23
C ASN A 52 19.38 -32.12 -7.94
N VAL A 53 18.44 -31.95 -7.00
CA VAL A 53 18.65 -31.21 -5.74
C VAL A 53 18.02 -31.97 -4.57
N LYS A 54 18.71 -32.01 -3.43
CA LYS A 54 18.20 -32.55 -2.16
C LYS A 54 18.12 -31.45 -1.11
N ILE A 55 16.92 -31.04 -0.76
CA ILE A 55 16.66 -29.98 0.22
C ILE A 55 16.30 -30.61 1.56
N PRO A 56 17.09 -30.38 2.63
CA PRO A 56 16.75 -30.92 3.96
C PRO A 56 15.45 -30.29 4.49
N ARG A 57 14.54 -31.14 5.03
CA ARG A 57 13.29 -30.68 5.64
C ARG A 57 13.53 -30.16 7.06
N ASP A 58 12.60 -29.32 7.52
CA ASP A 58 12.61 -28.71 8.84
C ASP A 58 13.92 -27.92 9.11
N LYS A 59 14.44 -27.31 8.03
CA LYS A 59 15.68 -26.54 8.01
C LYS A 59 15.45 -25.17 7.35
N PHE A 60 16.34 -24.26 7.66
CA PHE A 60 16.45 -22.96 7.00
C PHE A 60 17.43 -23.11 5.82
N VAL A 61 16.90 -23.16 4.61
CA VAL A 61 17.64 -23.36 3.36
C VAL A 61 17.65 -22.07 2.57
N VAL A 62 18.84 -21.63 2.15
CA VAL A 62 19.01 -20.46 1.29
C VAL A 62 19.38 -20.90 -0.12
N VAL A 63 18.66 -20.40 -1.12
CA VAL A 63 18.97 -20.54 -2.55
C VAL A 63 19.60 -19.25 -3.03
N THR A 64 20.85 -19.28 -3.42
CA THR A 64 21.64 -18.11 -3.82
C THR A 64 22.27 -18.27 -5.20
N GLY A 65 22.98 -17.24 -5.70
CA GLY A 65 23.64 -17.19 -7.00
C GLY A 65 23.42 -15.87 -7.74
N LEU A 66 24.02 -15.70 -8.89
CA LEU A 66 23.90 -14.46 -9.70
C LEU A 66 22.45 -14.12 -10.08
N SER A 67 22.18 -12.84 -10.35
CA SER A 67 20.89 -12.44 -10.93
C SER A 67 20.66 -13.15 -12.27
N GLY A 68 19.46 -13.78 -12.43
CA GLY A 68 19.14 -14.57 -13.63
C GLY A 68 19.80 -15.96 -13.71
N SER A 69 20.42 -16.48 -12.62
CA SER A 69 21.02 -17.81 -12.61
C SER A 69 20.04 -18.98 -12.56
N GLY A 70 18.75 -18.76 -12.20
CA GLY A 70 17.71 -19.79 -12.10
C GLY A 70 17.18 -20.04 -10.69
N LYS A 71 17.53 -19.23 -9.70
CA LYS A 71 17.07 -19.35 -8.31
C LYS A 71 15.54 -19.36 -8.17
N SER A 72 14.89 -18.36 -8.76
CA SER A 72 13.43 -18.25 -8.73
C SER A 72 12.78 -19.38 -9.53
N SER A 73 13.41 -19.85 -10.61
CA SER A 73 12.94 -21.01 -11.39
C SER A 73 12.93 -22.28 -10.55
N LEU A 74 13.93 -22.51 -9.70
CA LEU A 74 13.94 -23.63 -8.77
C LEU A 74 12.92 -23.45 -7.64
N ALA A 75 12.95 -22.30 -6.94
CA ALA A 75 12.16 -22.09 -5.72
C ALA A 75 10.66 -21.90 -6.02
N PHE A 76 10.33 -21.03 -6.99
CA PHE A 76 8.93 -20.65 -7.26
C PHE A 76 8.33 -21.43 -8.43
N ASP A 77 8.99 -21.45 -9.59
CA ASP A 77 8.42 -22.06 -10.79
C ASP A 77 8.46 -23.61 -10.76
N THR A 78 9.34 -24.22 -9.91
CA THR A 78 9.42 -25.67 -9.73
C THR A 78 8.81 -26.13 -8.41
N ILE A 79 9.39 -25.74 -7.25
CA ILE A 79 9.01 -26.29 -5.94
C ILE A 79 7.64 -25.78 -5.51
N TYR A 80 7.43 -24.45 -5.51
CA TYR A 80 6.16 -23.89 -5.11
C TYR A 80 5.04 -24.25 -6.08
N ALA A 81 5.28 -24.17 -7.39
CA ALA A 81 4.30 -24.50 -8.42
C ALA A 81 3.79 -25.95 -8.28
N GLU A 82 4.70 -26.93 -8.05
CA GLU A 82 4.32 -28.32 -7.81
C GLU A 82 3.58 -28.51 -6.47
N GLY A 83 4.01 -27.82 -5.41
CA GLY A 83 3.34 -27.85 -4.11
C GLY A 83 1.90 -27.32 -4.19
N GLN A 84 1.71 -26.20 -4.88
CA GLN A 84 0.40 -25.61 -5.13
C GLN A 84 -0.47 -26.53 -6.01
N ARG A 85 0.10 -27.09 -7.08
CA ARG A 85 -0.60 -28.02 -7.95
C ARG A 85 -1.14 -29.24 -7.18
N ARG A 86 -0.32 -29.88 -6.35
CA ARG A 86 -0.75 -31.00 -5.50
C ARG A 86 -1.82 -30.62 -4.49
N TYR A 87 -1.69 -29.44 -3.89
CA TYR A 87 -2.72 -28.93 -2.99
C TYR A 87 -4.05 -28.72 -3.72
N MET A 88 -4.03 -28.12 -4.90
CA MET A 88 -5.22 -27.91 -5.72
C MET A 88 -5.85 -29.22 -6.19
N GLU A 89 -5.04 -30.23 -6.52
CA GLU A 89 -5.55 -31.58 -6.86
C GLU A 89 -6.26 -32.29 -5.71
N SER A 90 -5.88 -31.97 -4.48
CA SER A 90 -6.55 -32.51 -3.28
C SER A 90 -7.94 -31.88 -3.02
N LEU A 91 -8.26 -30.74 -3.65
CA LEU A 91 -9.54 -30.07 -3.49
C LEU A 91 -10.66 -30.75 -4.30
N SER A 92 -11.91 -30.45 -3.93
CA SER A 92 -13.07 -30.94 -4.66
C SER A 92 -13.08 -30.48 -6.12
N SER A 93 -13.70 -31.26 -7.02
CA SER A 93 -13.83 -30.90 -8.44
C SER A 93 -14.51 -29.54 -8.66
N TYR A 94 -15.45 -29.17 -7.78
CA TYR A 94 -16.11 -27.88 -7.79
C TYR A 94 -15.13 -26.74 -7.47
N ALA A 95 -14.32 -26.87 -6.42
CA ALA A 95 -13.31 -25.86 -6.08
C ALA A 95 -12.25 -25.70 -7.18
N ARG A 96 -11.84 -26.80 -7.82
CA ARG A 96 -10.88 -26.78 -8.95
C ARG A 96 -11.39 -26.01 -10.17
N GLN A 97 -12.70 -26.03 -10.45
CA GLN A 97 -13.29 -25.26 -11.56
C GLN A 97 -13.15 -23.75 -11.37
N PHE A 98 -13.15 -23.27 -10.12
CA PHE A 98 -12.98 -21.84 -9.82
C PHE A 98 -11.51 -21.39 -9.74
N LEU A 99 -10.61 -22.28 -9.30
CA LEU A 99 -9.20 -21.92 -9.07
C LEU A 99 -8.32 -22.11 -10.32
N GLY A 100 -8.84 -22.75 -11.37
CA GLY A 100 -8.08 -23.09 -12.59
C GLY A 100 -7.18 -24.31 -12.39
N GLN A 101 -6.63 -24.83 -13.50
CA GLN A 101 -5.58 -25.85 -13.45
C GLN A 101 -4.21 -25.19 -13.41
N ALA A 102 -3.41 -25.50 -12.39
CA ALA A 102 -2.00 -25.14 -12.38
C ALA A 102 -1.25 -26.03 -13.38
N GLU A 103 -0.42 -25.41 -14.21
CA GLU A 103 0.46 -26.15 -15.12
C GLU A 103 1.47 -26.98 -14.31
N LYS A 104 1.79 -28.18 -14.81
CA LYS A 104 2.81 -29.02 -14.20
C LYS A 104 4.17 -28.43 -14.57
N PRO A 105 5.06 -28.14 -13.60
CA PRO A 105 6.41 -27.68 -13.92
C PRO A 105 7.20 -28.78 -14.68
N ASP A 106 8.17 -28.35 -15.49
CA ASP A 106 9.06 -29.27 -16.23
C ASP A 106 10.10 -29.89 -15.28
N VAL A 107 9.68 -30.96 -14.65
CA VAL A 107 10.46 -31.73 -13.68
C VAL A 107 10.06 -33.21 -13.77
N ASP A 108 11.06 -34.11 -13.69
CA ASP A 108 10.77 -35.54 -13.76
C ASP A 108 10.07 -36.01 -12.48
N LYS A 109 10.59 -35.66 -11.31
CA LYS A 109 10.08 -36.10 -10.02
C LYS A 109 10.37 -35.14 -8.89
N ILE A 110 9.37 -34.95 -7.98
CA ILE A 110 9.57 -34.29 -6.68
C ILE A 110 8.96 -35.14 -5.58
N GLU A 111 9.77 -35.55 -4.60
CA GLU A 111 9.35 -36.32 -3.43
C GLU A 111 9.55 -35.54 -2.13
N GLY A 112 8.82 -35.91 -1.08
CA GLY A 112 8.97 -35.32 0.25
C GLY A 112 8.42 -33.90 0.39
N LEU A 113 7.72 -33.37 -0.63
CA LEU A 113 7.22 -32.00 -0.63
C LEU A 113 6.04 -31.83 0.35
N SER A 114 6.17 -30.92 1.30
CA SER A 114 5.09 -30.45 2.20
C SER A 114 4.15 -29.48 1.47
N PRO A 115 2.95 -29.19 2.03
CA PRO A 115 2.15 -28.05 1.57
C PRO A 115 3.02 -26.80 1.51
N ALA A 116 2.99 -26.09 0.38
CA ALA A 116 3.87 -24.95 0.12
C ALA A 116 3.13 -23.63 0.19
N ILE A 117 3.72 -22.64 0.86
CA ILE A 117 3.22 -21.27 0.95
C ILE A 117 4.31 -20.33 0.40
N SER A 118 3.92 -19.49 -0.56
CA SER A 118 4.80 -18.47 -1.14
C SER A 118 4.59 -17.11 -0.51
N ILE A 119 5.70 -16.43 -0.23
CA ILE A 119 5.72 -15.04 0.23
C ILE A 119 6.61 -14.26 -0.75
N ASP A 120 6.01 -13.83 -1.86
CA ASP A 120 6.67 -13.08 -2.93
C ASP A 120 6.66 -11.57 -2.73
N GLN A 121 7.49 -10.86 -3.48
CA GLN A 121 7.60 -9.40 -3.43
C GLN A 121 6.56 -8.68 -4.31
N LYS A 122 6.04 -9.34 -5.35
CA LYS A 122 5.34 -8.68 -6.48
C LYS A 122 3.93 -8.18 -6.22
N SER A 123 3.25 -8.60 -5.17
CA SER A 123 1.83 -8.31 -4.96
C SER A 123 1.57 -7.20 -3.93
N THR A 124 1.83 -5.94 -4.26
CA THR A 124 1.23 -4.83 -3.51
C THR A 124 -0.25 -4.72 -3.87
N ASN A 125 -1.12 -4.95 -2.89
CA ASN A 125 -2.55 -4.78 -3.06
C ASN A 125 -2.86 -3.29 -3.30
N ARG A 126 -3.35 -2.95 -4.51
CA ARG A 126 -3.70 -1.58 -4.89
C ARG A 126 -5.09 -1.14 -4.43
N ASN A 127 -5.80 -1.99 -3.71
CA ASN A 127 -7.12 -1.64 -3.20
C ASN A 127 -7.00 -0.52 -2.15
N PRO A 128 -7.57 0.67 -2.36
CA PRO A 128 -7.46 1.80 -1.43
C PRO A 128 -8.15 1.55 -0.08
N ARG A 129 -8.97 0.51 0.02
CA ARG A 129 -9.61 0.09 1.26
C ARG A 129 -8.77 -0.88 2.09
N SER A 130 -7.74 -1.51 1.51
CA SER A 130 -6.83 -2.38 2.25
C SER A 130 -5.88 -1.57 3.13
N THR A 131 -5.79 -1.97 4.41
CA THR A 131 -4.87 -1.39 5.39
C THR A 131 -4.01 -2.47 6.02
N VAL A 132 -2.93 -2.08 6.71
CA VAL A 132 -2.12 -3.02 7.50
C VAL A 132 -3.01 -3.84 8.43
N GLY A 133 -3.92 -3.18 9.17
CA GLY A 133 -4.83 -3.84 10.11
C GLY A 133 -5.78 -4.86 9.47
N THR A 134 -6.24 -4.61 8.23
CA THR A 134 -7.13 -5.56 7.51
C THR A 134 -6.37 -6.74 6.92
N VAL A 135 -5.15 -6.55 6.45
CA VAL A 135 -4.32 -7.64 5.89
C VAL A 135 -3.79 -8.57 6.99
N THR A 136 -3.49 -8.03 8.17
CA THR A 136 -3.05 -8.79 9.34
C THR A 136 -4.21 -9.39 10.13
N GLU A 137 -5.46 -9.12 9.72
CA GLU A 137 -6.70 -9.50 10.42
C GLU A 137 -6.84 -8.89 11.84
N ILE A 138 -5.88 -8.11 12.31
CA ILE A 138 -5.95 -7.46 13.63
C ILE A 138 -7.17 -6.55 13.73
N TYR A 139 -7.53 -5.88 12.63
CA TYR A 139 -8.70 -5.01 12.59
C TYR A 139 -10.01 -5.76 12.83
N ASP A 140 -10.12 -7.02 12.42
CA ASP A 140 -11.31 -7.84 12.66
C ASP A 140 -11.45 -8.20 14.16
N TYR A 141 -10.34 -8.46 14.84
CA TYR A 141 -10.33 -8.62 16.28
C TYR A 141 -10.68 -7.31 17.02
N PHE A 142 -10.21 -6.15 16.53
CA PHE A 142 -10.63 -4.86 17.09
C PHE A 142 -12.13 -4.62 16.92
N ARG A 143 -12.69 -4.89 15.74
CA ARG A 143 -14.14 -4.80 15.52
C ARG A 143 -14.93 -5.65 16.53
N LEU A 144 -14.45 -6.87 16.79
CA LEU A 144 -15.05 -7.75 17.76
C LEU A 144 -14.88 -7.22 19.20
N LEU A 145 -13.71 -6.72 19.55
CA LEU A 145 -13.43 -6.12 20.86
C LEU A 145 -14.36 -4.93 21.13
N TYR A 146 -14.44 -3.97 20.20
CA TYR A 146 -15.28 -2.78 20.33
C TYR A 146 -16.77 -3.13 20.41
N ALA A 147 -17.22 -4.16 19.68
CA ALA A 147 -18.59 -4.60 19.71
C ALA A 147 -18.99 -5.28 21.05
N ARG A 148 -18.02 -5.90 21.76
CA ARG A 148 -18.29 -6.70 22.96
C ARG A 148 -17.93 -5.99 24.26
N VAL A 149 -16.92 -5.14 24.24
CA VAL A 149 -16.32 -4.51 25.43
C VAL A 149 -16.43 -2.98 25.38
N GLY A 150 -16.69 -2.42 24.21
CA GLY A 150 -16.73 -0.98 23.97
C GLY A 150 -17.83 -0.26 24.75
N ILE A 151 -17.53 0.95 25.20
CA ILE A 151 -18.45 1.84 25.91
C ILE A 151 -18.93 2.90 24.91
N PRO A 152 -20.25 2.93 24.59
CA PRO A 152 -20.78 3.93 23.67
C PRO A 152 -20.96 5.28 24.35
N HIS A 153 -20.63 6.34 23.61
CA HIS A 153 -20.80 7.72 24.01
C HIS A 153 -21.70 8.45 23.00
N CYS A 154 -22.33 9.52 23.42
CA CYS A 154 -23.06 10.37 22.51
C CYS A 154 -22.09 11.14 21.60
N PRO A 155 -22.22 11.04 20.25
CA PRO A 155 -21.32 11.75 19.35
C PRO A 155 -21.39 13.27 19.44
N ASN A 156 -22.48 13.85 20.05
CA ASN A 156 -22.67 15.29 20.19
C ASN A 156 -22.22 15.83 21.54
N CYS A 157 -22.62 15.17 22.66
CA CYS A 157 -22.34 15.68 24.03
C CYS A 157 -21.30 14.87 24.79
N GLY A 158 -20.82 13.73 24.26
CA GLY A 158 -19.79 12.90 24.87
C GLY A 158 -20.25 12.07 26.07
N LYS A 159 -21.51 12.19 26.53
CA LYS A 159 -22.02 11.39 27.66
C LYS A 159 -22.07 9.91 27.31
N VAL A 160 -21.76 9.05 28.29
CA VAL A 160 -21.92 7.60 28.17
C VAL A 160 -23.38 7.28 27.91
N ILE A 161 -23.63 6.43 26.93
CA ILE A 161 -24.95 5.90 26.59
C ILE A 161 -25.02 4.46 27.12
N SER A 162 -25.94 4.18 28.04
CA SER A 162 -26.17 2.83 28.52
C SER A 162 -27.60 2.41 28.24
N ARG A 163 -27.78 1.15 27.90
CA ARG A 163 -29.10 0.54 27.84
C ARG A 163 -29.51 0.18 29.28
N GLN A 164 -30.69 0.66 29.70
CA GLN A 164 -31.26 0.36 30.99
C GLN A 164 -32.41 -0.65 30.84
N THR A 165 -32.49 -1.66 31.66
CA THR A 165 -33.69 -2.52 31.75
C THR A 165 -34.79 -1.82 32.50
N VAL A 166 -36.03 -2.22 32.26
CA VAL A 166 -37.19 -1.68 32.98
C VAL A 166 -37.00 -1.82 34.51
N ASP A 167 -36.49 -2.95 34.96
CA ASP A 167 -36.21 -3.18 36.39
C ASP A 167 -35.18 -2.19 36.96
N GLN A 168 -34.10 -1.92 36.21
CA GLN A 168 -33.10 -0.92 36.61
C GLN A 168 -33.68 0.50 36.66
N MET A 169 -34.60 0.84 35.75
CA MET A 169 -35.29 2.12 35.77
C MET A 169 -36.20 2.25 36.97
N VAL A 170 -36.93 1.18 37.28
CA VAL A 170 -37.77 1.09 38.50
C VAL A 170 -36.91 1.27 39.75
N ASP A 171 -35.83 0.48 39.89
CA ASP A 171 -34.91 0.57 41.04
C ASP A 171 -34.35 1.97 41.24
N GLU A 172 -34.02 2.68 40.12
CA GLU A 172 -33.46 4.02 40.20
C GLU A 172 -34.51 5.07 40.60
N ILE A 173 -35.73 4.94 40.10
CA ILE A 173 -36.85 5.81 40.48
C ILE A 173 -37.23 5.56 41.93
N MET A 174 -37.21 4.33 42.40
CA MET A 174 -37.53 3.97 43.77
C MET A 174 -36.49 4.43 44.78
N LYS A 175 -35.27 4.83 44.37
CA LYS A 175 -34.28 5.50 45.22
C LYS A 175 -34.63 6.95 45.58
N LEU A 176 -35.60 7.54 44.89
CA LEU A 176 -36.08 8.88 45.25
C LEU A 176 -36.70 8.87 46.64
N PRO A 177 -36.66 10.02 47.37
CA PRO A 177 -37.24 10.08 48.73
C PRO A 177 -38.70 9.64 48.77
N GLU A 178 -39.09 8.95 49.83
CA GLU A 178 -40.49 8.50 50.04
C GLU A 178 -41.44 9.69 49.99
N ARG A 179 -42.61 9.49 49.38
CA ARG A 179 -43.66 10.52 49.11
C ARG A 179 -43.31 11.54 48.02
N THR A 180 -42.19 11.41 47.33
CA THR A 180 -41.87 12.24 46.13
C THR A 180 -42.94 12.05 45.05
N LYS A 181 -43.50 13.15 44.56
CA LYS A 181 -44.49 13.15 43.46
C LYS A 181 -43.73 13.26 42.11
N PHE A 182 -44.04 12.41 41.16
CA PHE A 182 -43.40 12.48 39.83
C PHE A 182 -44.39 12.10 38.71
N MET A 183 -44.03 12.47 37.51
CA MET A 183 -44.75 12.14 36.30
C MET A 183 -43.89 11.22 35.43
N VAL A 184 -44.53 10.20 34.85
CA VAL A 184 -43.91 9.36 33.80
C VAL A 184 -44.33 9.96 32.46
N LEU A 185 -43.34 10.39 31.67
CA LEU A 185 -43.49 11.10 30.41
C LEU A 185 -42.89 10.29 29.26
N ALA A 186 -43.63 10.25 28.13
CA ALA A 186 -43.17 9.69 26.85
C ALA A 186 -42.78 10.82 25.88
N PRO A 187 -41.48 11.07 25.58
CA PRO A 187 -41.04 12.16 24.72
C PRO A 187 -41.20 11.80 23.23
N VAL A 188 -42.41 11.96 22.69
CA VAL A 188 -42.78 11.55 21.32
C VAL A 188 -42.35 12.52 20.23
N VAL A 189 -42.14 13.81 20.55
CA VAL A 189 -41.56 14.81 19.65
C VAL A 189 -40.46 15.58 20.36
N ARG A 190 -39.30 15.68 19.72
CA ARG A 190 -38.11 16.32 20.30
C ARG A 190 -37.53 17.34 19.31
N GLY A 191 -37.81 18.62 19.52
CA GLY A 191 -37.28 19.72 18.75
C GLY A 191 -37.56 19.67 17.24
N ARG A 192 -38.73 19.12 16.82
CA ARG A 192 -39.12 19.01 15.43
C ARG A 192 -40.12 20.11 15.06
N LYS A 193 -40.02 20.66 13.85
CA LYS A 193 -40.99 21.62 13.27
C LYS A 193 -42.23 20.88 12.86
N GLY A 194 -43.40 21.52 13.02
CA GLY A 194 -44.68 21.02 12.60
C GLY A 194 -45.81 21.27 13.60
N GLU A 195 -47.05 21.18 13.17
CA GLU A 195 -48.27 21.35 14.01
C GLU A 195 -48.60 20.07 14.81
N HIS A 196 -48.06 18.93 14.47
CA HIS A 196 -48.19 17.61 15.13
C HIS A 196 -49.63 17.15 15.44
N VAL A 197 -50.62 17.67 14.74
CA VAL A 197 -52.05 17.43 14.99
C VAL A 197 -52.43 15.95 15.01
N LYS A 198 -51.97 15.17 14.02
CA LYS A 198 -52.23 13.73 13.94
C LYS A 198 -51.69 12.94 15.12
N LEU A 199 -50.56 13.36 15.70
CA LEU A 199 -49.92 12.72 16.86
C LEU A 199 -50.77 13.02 18.11
N LEU A 200 -51.15 14.26 18.32
CA LEU A 200 -52.03 14.65 19.43
C LEU A 200 -53.38 13.96 19.37
N GLU A 201 -54.00 13.86 18.21
CA GLU A 201 -55.26 13.10 17.99
C GLU A 201 -55.06 11.60 18.28
N LYS A 202 -53.94 10.99 17.88
CA LYS A 202 -53.62 9.58 18.17
C LYS A 202 -53.48 9.38 19.68
N ALA A 203 -52.74 10.25 20.39
CA ALA A 203 -52.61 10.20 21.85
C ALA A 203 -53.98 10.32 22.53
N LYS A 204 -54.85 11.23 22.09
CA LYS A 204 -56.24 11.40 22.61
C LYS A 204 -57.07 10.12 22.41
N LYS A 205 -57.01 9.54 21.21
CA LYS A 205 -57.71 8.27 20.88
C LYS A 205 -57.24 7.08 21.69
N SER A 206 -55.94 7.05 22.07
CA SER A 206 -55.34 6.03 22.94
C SER A 206 -55.62 6.22 24.41
N GLY A 207 -56.45 7.22 24.81
CA GLY A 207 -56.93 7.41 26.17
C GLY A 207 -56.05 8.28 27.07
N PHE A 208 -55.00 8.88 26.54
CA PHE A 208 -54.18 9.83 27.31
C PHE A 208 -54.91 11.16 27.49
N VAL A 209 -54.72 11.76 28.65
CA VAL A 209 -55.46 12.96 29.06
C VAL A 209 -54.61 14.22 28.92
N ARG A 210 -53.28 14.12 29.12
CA ARG A 210 -52.41 15.31 29.21
C ARG A 210 -51.14 15.12 28.42
N VAL A 211 -50.65 16.27 27.90
CA VAL A 211 -49.33 16.37 27.26
C VAL A 211 -48.60 17.58 27.80
N VAL A 212 -47.27 17.49 27.79
CA VAL A 212 -46.41 18.65 28.04
C VAL A 212 -45.84 19.08 26.68
N VAL A 213 -46.09 20.31 26.29
CA VAL A 213 -45.62 20.93 25.05
C VAL A 213 -44.75 22.10 25.38
N ASP A 214 -43.48 22.04 24.96
CA ASP A 214 -42.49 23.10 25.21
C ASP A 214 -42.40 23.51 26.70
N GLY A 215 -42.50 22.51 27.62
CA GLY A 215 -42.48 22.70 29.07
C GLY A 215 -43.83 23.12 29.71
N SER A 216 -44.87 23.37 28.91
CA SER A 216 -46.19 23.71 29.44
C SER A 216 -47.17 22.54 29.31
N MET A 217 -47.96 22.31 30.36
CA MET A 217 -48.93 21.20 30.43
C MET A 217 -50.27 21.62 29.80
N TYR A 218 -50.78 20.77 28.91
CA TYR A 218 -52.07 20.95 28.22
C TYR A 218 -52.93 19.69 28.42
N GLU A 219 -54.27 19.90 28.43
CA GLU A 219 -55.21 18.79 28.34
C GLU A 219 -55.50 18.46 26.87
N LEU A 220 -55.47 17.16 26.50
CA LEU A 220 -55.78 16.72 25.15
C LEU A 220 -57.27 16.90 24.78
N SER A 221 -58.08 17.28 25.72
CA SER A 221 -59.46 17.75 25.47
C SER A 221 -59.51 19.11 24.80
N GLU A 222 -58.50 19.96 25.02
CA GLU A 222 -58.39 21.34 24.46
C GLU A 222 -57.82 21.33 23.06
N GLU A 223 -58.07 22.41 22.30
CA GLU A 223 -57.50 22.61 20.98
C GLU A 223 -56.08 23.17 21.12
N ILE A 224 -55.04 22.33 20.88
CA ILE A 224 -53.62 22.71 21.00
C ILE A 224 -53.16 23.18 19.62
N LYS A 225 -52.93 24.49 19.42
CA LYS A 225 -52.43 25.09 18.18
C LYS A 225 -50.91 25.31 18.27
N LEU A 226 -50.14 24.63 17.43
CA LEU A 226 -48.69 24.75 17.35
C LEU A 226 -48.26 25.47 16.09
N ASP A 227 -47.19 26.24 16.17
CA ASP A 227 -46.61 26.97 15.04
C ASP A 227 -45.85 26.05 14.10
N LYS A 228 -46.28 25.88 12.90
CA LYS A 228 -45.66 25.04 11.85
C LYS A 228 -44.16 25.29 11.67
N ASN A 229 -43.69 26.53 11.89
CA ASN A 229 -42.33 26.94 11.60
C ASN A 229 -41.41 26.87 12.83
N LYS A 230 -41.95 26.70 14.02
CA LYS A 230 -41.17 26.53 15.27
C LYS A 230 -40.87 25.08 15.55
N LYS A 231 -39.80 24.86 16.30
CA LYS A 231 -39.43 23.53 16.80
C LYS A 231 -40.20 23.30 18.11
N HIS A 232 -40.92 22.19 18.18
CA HIS A 232 -41.70 21.80 19.37
C HIS A 232 -41.16 20.51 19.97
N SER A 233 -41.27 20.42 21.29
CA SER A 233 -41.04 19.17 22.06
C SER A 233 -42.38 18.80 22.72
N ILE A 234 -42.81 17.53 22.53
CA ILE A 234 -44.08 17.03 23.03
C ILE A 234 -43.84 15.76 23.82
N ASP A 235 -44.18 15.79 25.10
CA ASP A 235 -44.11 14.65 26.01
C ASP A 235 -45.51 14.21 26.42
N ILE A 236 -45.92 12.99 26.15
CA ILE A 236 -47.21 12.46 26.61
C ILE A 236 -47.11 12.07 28.10
N VAL A 237 -47.99 12.55 28.94
CA VAL A 237 -48.09 12.17 30.32
C VAL A 237 -48.74 10.81 30.44
N VAL A 238 -47.95 9.78 30.75
CA VAL A 238 -48.41 8.39 30.85
C VAL A 238 -49.07 8.17 32.20
N ASP A 239 -48.37 8.56 33.28
CA ASP A 239 -48.91 8.41 34.63
C ASP A 239 -48.36 9.47 35.60
N ARG A 240 -49.04 9.64 36.74
CA ARG A 240 -48.63 10.53 37.85
C ARG A 240 -48.63 9.73 39.14
N LEU A 241 -47.46 9.50 39.70
CA LEU A 241 -47.20 8.59 40.77
C LEU A 241 -46.56 9.27 41.98
N VAL A 242 -46.58 8.57 43.09
CA VAL A 242 -45.90 8.96 44.33
C VAL A 242 -45.05 7.79 44.80
N VAL A 243 -43.79 8.04 45.14
CA VAL A 243 -42.89 6.99 45.67
C VAL A 243 -43.46 6.37 46.93
N ARG A 244 -43.86 5.09 46.88
CA ARG A 244 -44.34 4.23 47.98
C ARG A 244 -43.98 2.77 47.69
N GLN A 245 -43.87 1.93 48.66
CA GLN A 245 -43.52 0.50 48.52
C GLN A 245 -44.46 -0.32 47.64
N ASP A 246 -45.70 0.10 47.46
CA ASP A 246 -46.75 -0.59 46.69
C ASP A 246 -46.89 -0.13 45.24
N VAL A 247 -46.03 0.83 44.77
CA VAL A 247 -46.20 1.48 43.48
C VAL A 247 -45.43 0.77 42.35
N GLU A 248 -44.51 -0.15 42.71
CA GLU A 248 -43.57 -0.76 41.75
C GLU A 248 -44.25 -1.37 40.54
N ARG A 249 -45.28 -2.20 40.74
CA ARG A 249 -46.01 -2.86 39.64
C ARG A 249 -46.65 -1.86 38.68
N ARG A 250 -47.30 -0.82 39.20
CA ARG A 250 -47.92 0.22 38.40
C ARG A 250 -46.86 1.10 37.71
N LEU A 251 -45.74 1.33 38.37
CA LEU A 251 -44.61 2.05 37.77
C LEU A 251 -44.02 1.25 36.62
N THR A 252 -43.82 -0.07 36.75
CA THR A 252 -43.36 -0.95 35.67
C THR A 252 -44.27 -0.84 34.41
N ASP A 253 -45.59 -1.01 34.59
CA ASP A 253 -46.57 -0.91 33.51
C ASP A 253 -46.52 0.47 32.82
N SER A 254 -46.34 1.54 33.60
CA SER A 254 -46.23 2.92 33.10
C SER A 254 -44.95 3.16 32.34
N ILE A 255 -43.82 2.58 32.81
CA ILE A 255 -42.52 2.65 32.12
C ILE A 255 -42.59 1.92 30.77
N GLU A 256 -43.12 0.68 30.75
CA GLU A 256 -43.26 -0.08 29.50
C GLU A 256 -44.13 0.67 28.49
N THR A 257 -45.22 1.24 28.94
CA THR A 257 -46.12 2.07 28.11
C THR A 257 -45.38 3.30 27.54
N ALA A 258 -44.62 4.01 28.39
CA ALA A 258 -43.86 5.20 27.98
C ALA A 258 -42.75 4.85 26.95
N LEU A 259 -41.99 3.75 27.19
CA LEU A 259 -40.96 3.25 26.30
C LEU A 259 -41.52 2.85 24.92
N GLN A 260 -42.69 2.18 24.91
CA GLN A 260 -43.36 1.79 23.66
C GLN A 260 -43.86 3.01 22.87
N LEU A 261 -44.37 4.06 23.53
CA LEU A 261 -44.86 5.28 22.87
C LEU A 261 -43.74 6.14 22.26
N ALA A 262 -42.57 6.20 22.94
CA ALA A 262 -41.46 7.08 22.61
C ALA A 262 -40.27 6.32 22.07
N GLU A 263 -40.47 5.13 21.50
CA GLU A 263 -39.45 4.32 20.83
C GLU A 263 -38.20 4.09 21.72
N GLY A 264 -38.43 3.63 22.97
CA GLY A 264 -37.38 3.28 23.90
C GLY A 264 -36.86 4.43 24.78
N LEU A 265 -37.55 5.54 24.81
CA LEU A 265 -37.21 6.68 25.68
C LEU A 265 -38.30 7.01 26.65
N MET A 266 -37.91 7.40 27.84
CA MET A 266 -38.81 7.82 28.91
C MET A 266 -38.18 8.96 29.73
N LYS A 267 -39.01 9.83 30.26
CA LYS A 267 -38.63 10.87 31.23
C LYS A 267 -39.43 10.73 32.51
N ILE A 268 -38.74 10.97 33.60
CA ILE A 268 -39.40 11.18 34.91
C ILE A 268 -39.23 12.65 35.23
N GLU A 269 -40.35 13.34 35.49
CA GLU A 269 -40.37 14.71 35.96
C GLU A 269 -40.80 14.71 37.42
N VAL A 270 -39.84 15.02 38.29
CA VAL A 270 -40.10 15.15 39.73
C VAL A 270 -40.75 16.49 40.01
N ILE A 271 -41.95 16.45 40.58
CA ILE A 271 -42.70 17.68 40.90
C ILE A 271 -42.05 18.32 42.13
N GLY A 272 -41.43 19.48 41.94
CA GLY A 272 -40.76 20.22 43.00
C GLY A 272 -41.74 20.67 44.12
N GLU A 273 -41.29 20.58 45.37
CA GLU A 273 -42.02 21.15 46.50
C GLU A 273 -41.98 22.69 46.46
N ARG A 274 -42.98 23.36 47.00
CA ARG A 274 -42.95 24.81 47.16
C ARG A 274 -41.98 25.16 48.29
N ASP A 275 -41.18 26.19 48.10
CA ASP A 275 -40.38 26.73 49.16
C ASP A 275 -41.20 27.43 50.26
N GLU A 276 -40.55 27.84 51.32
CA GLU A 276 -41.22 28.50 52.44
C GLU A 276 -41.96 29.81 52.05
N ASN A 277 -41.64 30.38 50.89
CA ASN A 277 -42.25 31.54 50.31
C ASN A 277 -43.37 31.23 49.27
N GLY A 278 -43.70 29.92 49.07
CA GLY A 278 -44.74 29.48 48.15
C GLY A 278 -44.32 29.38 46.70
N VAL A 279 -43.05 29.64 46.35
CA VAL A 279 -42.47 29.53 44.98
C VAL A 279 -42.17 28.07 44.70
N GLN A 280 -42.67 27.55 43.59
CA GLN A 280 -42.39 26.17 43.16
C GLN A 280 -40.95 26.05 42.70
N LYS A 281 -40.19 25.12 43.30
CA LYS A 281 -38.85 24.80 42.82
C LYS A 281 -38.93 24.19 41.44
N GLU A 282 -37.89 24.43 40.58
CA GLU A 282 -37.81 23.83 39.26
C GLU A 282 -37.94 22.31 39.35
N ASN A 283 -38.72 21.70 38.49
CA ASN A 283 -38.90 20.25 38.42
C ASN A 283 -37.60 19.61 37.93
N ALA A 284 -37.11 18.66 38.67
CA ALA A 284 -35.97 17.83 38.24
C ALA A 284 -36.44 16.81 37.21
N VAL A 285 -35.75 16.74 36.06
CA VAL A 285 -36.03 15.79 34.97
C VAL A 285 -34.96 14.73 34.94
N ILE A 286 -35.35 13.46 35.00
CA ILE A 286 -34.48 12.28 34.89
C ILE A 286 -34.86 11.57 33.59
N ASN A 287 -33.90 11.39 32.70
CA ASN A 287 -34.12 10.75 31.42
C ASN A 287 -33.63 9.30 31.45
N PHE A 288 -34.41 8.37 30.88
CA PHE A 288 -34.10 6.94 30.79
C PHE A 288 -34.23 6.45 29.36
N SER A 289 -33.50 5.38 29.03
CA SER A 289 -33.57 4.74 27.71
C SER A 289 -33.38 3.23 27.80
N ASP A 290 -34.23 2.45 27.14
CA ASP A 290 -34.06 1.02 26.92
C ASP A 290 -33.23 0.66 25.68
N SER A 291 -32.90 1.65 24.88
CA SER A 291 -32.08 1.58 23.68
C SER A 291 -30.80 2.40 23.84
N PHE A 292 -29.82 2.23 22.94
CA PHE A 292 -28.61 3.05 22.93
C PHE A 292 -28.89 4.46 22.41
N SER A 293 -29.68 5.22 23.15
CA SER A 293 -30.07 6.59 22.80
C SER A 293 -29.58 7.57 23.85
N CYS A 294 -29.08 8.73 23.38
CA CYS A 294 -28.73 9.81 24.29
C CYS A 294 -30.00 10.51 24.79
N PRO A 295 -30.26 10.53 26.08
CA PRO A 295 -31.46 11.15 26.60
C PRO A 295 -31.53 12.67 26.38
N ASP A 296 -30.37 13.35 26.31
CA ASP A 296 -30.28 14.79 26.18
C ASP A 296 -30.31 15.23 24.71
N CYS A 297 -29.55 14.55 23.84
CA CYS A 297 -29.43 14.92 22.44
C CYS A 297 -30.44 14.25 21.52
N GLY A 298 -31.10 13.18 22.00
CA GLY A 298 -32.03 12.40 21.20
C GLY A 298 -31.44 11.60 20.05
N ILE A 299 -30.12 11.40 20.06
CA ILE A 299 -29.43 10.58 19.07
C ILE A 299 -29.47 9.14 19.51
N SER A 300 -29.99 8.28 18.64
CA SER A 300 -29.91 6.81 18.79
C SER A 300 -28.67 6.30 18.07
N ILE A 301 -27.98 5.37 18.73
CA ILE A 301 -26.95 4.54 18.14
C ILE A 301 -27.60 3.21 17.79
N ASP A 302 -27.44 2.76 16.55
CA ASP A 302 -27.86 1.44 16.11
C ASP A 302 -27.18 0.35 16.97
N GLU A 303 -27.70 -0.87 16.92
CA GLU A 303 -27.11 -1.98 17.65
C GLU A 303 -25.60 -2.11 17.38
N ILE A 304 -24.79 -2.20 18.47
CA ILE A 304 -23.34 -2.23 18.37
C ILE A 304 -22.89 -3.64 18.04
N GLU A 305 -22.67 -3.87 16.75
CA GLU A 305 -22.19 -5.12 16.17
C GLU A 305 -20.82 -4.95 15.52
N PRO A 306 -20.05 -6.03 15.27
CA PRO A 306 -18.77 -5.94 14.56
C PRO A 306 -18.86 -5.25 13.18
N ARG A 307 -20.01 -5.36 12.49
CA ARG A 307 -20.25 -4.67 11.21
C ARG A 307 -20.31 -3.15 11.33
N SER A 308 -20.71 -2.63 12.50
CA SER A 308 -20.79 -1.20 12.78
C SER A 308 -19.41 -0.52 12.80
N PHE A 309 -18.34 -1.28 12.98
CA PHE A 309 -16.94 -0.82 12.94
C PHE A 309 -16.23 -1.16 11.63
N SER A 310 -16.92 -1.66 10.62
CA SER A 310 -16.35 -1.98 9.33
C SER A 310 -16.48 -0.81 8.35
N PHE A 311 -15.37 -0.25 7.91
CA PHE A 311 -15.38 0.77 6.85
C PHE A 311 -15.63 0.19 5.45
N ASN A 312 -15.62 -1.15 5.29
CA ASN A 312 -15.99 -1.84 4.06
C ASN A 312 -17.49 -2.19 3.99
N ASN A 313 -18.22 -1.92 5.07
CA ASN A 313 -19.65 -2.20 5.17
C ASN A 313 -20.42 -0.88 5.29
N PRO A 314 -21.53 -0.69 4.55
CA PRO A 314 -22.35 0.54 4.61
C PRO A 314 -22.87 0.87 6.02
N PHE A 315 -23.01 -0.13 6.91
CA PHE A 315 -23.44 0.10 8.30
C PHE A 315 -22.44 0.92 9.10
N GLY A 316 -21.13 0.68 8.92
CA GLY A 316 -20.07 1.39 9.65
C GLY A 316 -19.36 2.47 8.86
N ALA A 317 -19.36 2.39 7.52
CA ALA A 317 -18.63 3.30 6.67
C ALA A 317 -19.19 4.74 6.71
N CYS A 318 -18.30 5.73 6.68
CA CYS A 318 -18.68 7.12 6.48
C CYS A 318 -19.46 7.26 5.15
N PRO A 319 -20.69 7.79 5.14
CA PRO A 319 -21.52 7.85 3.94
C PRO A 319 -20.93 8.75 2.86
N THR A 320 -20.17 9.78 3.24
CA THR A 320 -19.60 10.77 2.31
C THR A 320 -18.44 10.22 1.48
N CYS A 321 -17.53 9.45 2.11
CA CYS A 321 -16.38 8.83 1.42
C CYS A 321 -16.55 7.33 1.18
N ALA A 322 -17.70 6.75 1.53
CA ALA A 322 -17.96 5.31 1.43
C ALA A 322 -16.87 4.43 2.04
N GLY A 323 -16.29 4.87 3.17
CA GLY A 323 -15.23 4.17 3.90
C GLY A 323 -13.81 4.34 3.37
N LEU A 324 -13.59 5.20 2.38
CA LEU A 324 -12.24 5.47 1.84
C LEU A 324 -11.40 6.34 2.79
N GLY A 325 -12.04 7.24 3.55
CA GLY A 325 -11.37 8.20 4.43
C GLY A 325 -10.87 9.45 3.70
N PHE A 326 -10.85 9.46 2.39
CA PHE A 326 -10.37 10.56 1.57
C PHE A 326 -11.27 10.81 0.36
N LYS A 327 -11.05 11.95 -0.29
CA LYS A 327 -11.59 12.29 -1.60
C LYS A 327 -10.46 12.62 -2.55
N MET A 328 -10.64 12.36 -3.82
CA MET A 328 -9.78 12.86 -4.88
C MET A 328 -10.38 14.14 -5.43
N GLU A 329 -9.66 15.24 -5.34
CA GLU A 329 -10.10 16.55 -5.77
C GLU A 329 -9.07 17.20 -6.68
N PHE A 330 -9.52 17.98 -7.68
CA PHE A 330 -8.61 18.72 -8.55
C PHE A 330 -7.87 19.78 -7.75
N ASP A 331 -6.53 19.78 -7.85
CA ASP A 331 -5.65 20.70 -7.14
C ASP A 331 -5.31 21.90 -8.05
N PRO A 332 -5.68 23.14 -7.65
CA PRO A 332 -5.30 24.33 -8.40
C PRO A 332 -3.80 24.47 -8.64
N ASP A 333 -2.95 24.05 -7.68
CA ASP A 333 -1.51 24.12 -7.80
C ASP A 333 -0.93 23.15 -8.84
N LEU A 334 -1.62 22.04 -9.10
CA LEU A 334 -1.26 21.11 -10.17
C LEU A 334 -1.77 21.58 -11.53
N MET A 335 -2.91 22.28 -11.56
CA MET A 335 -3.51 22.85 -12.77
C MET A 335 -2.75 24.10 -13.23
N ILE A 336 -2.17 24.86 -12.30
CA ILE A 336 -1.39 26.09 -12.51
C ILE A 336 -0.05 25.96 -11.73
N PRO A 337 0.87 25.12 -12.24
CA PRO A 337 2.09 24.76 -11.51
C PRO A 337 3.10 25.89 -11.41
N ASP A 338 3.09 26.84 -12.33
CA ASP A 338 3.95 28.03 -12.29
C ASP A 338 3.09 29.27 -12.33
N GLN A 339 2.86 29.86 -11.14
CA GLN A 339 2.03 31.05 -10.98
C GLN A 339 2.78 32.34 -11.39
N SER A 340 4.09 32.26 -11.67
CA SER A 340 4.84 33.41 -12.21
C SER A 340 4.59 33.62 -13.70
N LEU A 341 4.00 32.66 -14.39
CA LEU A 341 3.59 32.75 -15.78
C LEU A 341 2.21 33.41 -15.90
N SER A 342 2.02 34.12 -17.00
CA SER A 342 0.71 34.61 -17.41
C SER A 342 -0.11 33.50 -18.11
N ILE A 343 -1.39 33.72 -18.30
CA ILE A 343 -2.24 32.79 -19.04
C ILE A 343 -1.76 32.63 -20.49
N ASN A 344 -1.35 33.72 -21.14
CA ASN A 344 -0.80 33.69 -22.51
C ASN A 344 0.58 33.01 -22.56
N ASP A 345 1.37 33.03 -21.47
CA ASP A 345 2.62 32.29 -21.37
C ASP A 345 2.44 30.81 -20.97
N GLY A 346 1.20 30.36 -20.78
CA GLY A 346 0.85 28.98 -20.52
C GLY A 346 0.80 28.58 -19.03
N ALA A 347 0.41 29.49 -18.14
CA ALA A 347 0.21 29.17 -16.73
C ALA A 347 -0.74 28.00 -16.51
N ILE A 348 -1.83 27.90 -17.31
CA ILE A 348 -2.83 26.84 -17.19
C ILE A 348 -2.43 25.64 -18.04
N VAL A 349 -2.17 24.49 -17.41
CA VAL A 349 -1.63 23.29 -18.08
C VAL A 349 -2.62 22.12 -18.11
N VAL A 350 -3.78 22.24 -17.49
CA VAL A 350 -4.75 21.15 -17.39
C VAL A 350 -5.40 20.85 -18.75
N LEU A 351 -5.64 19.56 -18.99
CA LEU A 351 -6.26 19.07 -20.22
C LEU A 351 -7.58 19.78 -20.54
N GLY A 352 -7.69 20.23 -21.79
CA GLY A 352 -8.86 20.97 -22.29
C GLY A 352 -8.80 22.48 -22.07
N TRP A 353 -7.85 22.98 -21.26
CA TRP A 353 -7.57 24.41 -21.07
C TRP A 353 -6.12 24.78 -21.43
N GLN A 354 -5.23 23.81 -21.62
CA GLN A 354 -3.82 24.03 -22.02
C GLN A 354 -3.64 24.86 -23.30
N SER A 355 -4.65 24.87 -24.19
CA SER A 355 -4.63 25.67 -25.41
C SER A 355 -5.03 27.13 -25.19
N CYS A 356 -5.29 27.57 -23.96
CA CYS A 356 -5.67 28.96 -23.67
C CYS A 356 -4.53 29.96 -23.95
N ASN A 357 -3.29 29.52 -24.07
CA ASN A 357 -2.14 30.31 -24.51
C ASN A 357 -2.12 30.55 -26.04
N ASP A 358 -2.89 29.80 -26.82
CA ASP A 358 -3.06 30.06 -28.26
C ASP A 358 -4.21 31.05 -28.48
N GLY A 359 -3.88 32.23 -28.95
CA GLY A 359 -4.84 33.31 -29.20
C GLY A 359 -5.98 32.99 -30.18
N LYS A 360 -5.89 31.86 -30.90
CA LYS A 360 -6.92 31.36 -31.82
C LYS A 360 -7.82 30.28 -31.19
N SER A 361 -7.52 29.82 -30.00
CA SER A 361 -8.29 28.75 -29.32
C SER A 361 -9.59 29.26 -28.74
N TYR A 362 -10.60 28.38 -28.65
CA TYR A 362 -11.87 28.69 -28.02
C TYR A 362 -11.72 28.99 -26.52
N SER A 363 -10.84 28.29 -25.82
CA SER A 363 -10.51 28.56 -24.42
C SER A 363 -9.91 29.95 -24.19
N ASN A 364 -9.04 30.42 -25.11
CA ASN A 364 -8.51 31.78 -25.07
C ASN A 364 -9.60 32.84 -25.32
N ALA A 365 -10.52 32.57 -26.27
CA ALA A 365 -11.65 33.47 -26.53
C ALA A 365 -12.56 33.65 -25.31
N ILE A 366 -12.81 32.57 -24.53
CA ILE A 366 -13.58 32.64 -23.29
C ILE A 366 -12.85 33.51 -22.26
N LEU A 367 -11.55 33.25 -22.03
CA LEU A 367 -10.76 34.00 -21.05
C LEU A 367 -10.57 35.46 -21.43
N LYS A 368 -10.45 35.78 -22.72
CA LYS A 368 -10.45 37.16 -23.23
C LYS A 368 -11.77 37.89 -22.96
N ALA A 369 -12.90 37.21 -23.17
CA ALA A 369 -14.21 37.79 -22.88
C ALA A 369 -14.36 38.08 -21.38
N LEU A 370 -13.90 37.18 -20.51
CA LEU A 370 -13.86 37.40 -19.07
C LEU A 370 -12.94 38.55 -18.69
N GLY A 371 -11.71 38.60 -19.28
CA GLY A 371 -10.77 39.70 -19.03
C GLY A 371 -11.33 41.07 -19.38
N LYS A 372 -12.10 41.16 -20.48
CA LYS A 372 -12.80 42.39 -20.87
C LYS A 372 -13.93 42.80 -19.90
N GLU A 373 -14.71 41.83 -19.45
CA GLU A 373 -15.88 42.08 -18.56
C GLU A 373 -15.42 42.42 -17.12
N TYR A 374 -14.40 41.71 -16.62
CA TYR A 374 -13.94 41.85 -15.24
C TYR A 374 -12.67 42.73 -15.08
N GLY A 375 -12.15 43.28 -16.17
CA GLY A 375 -11.04 44.26 -16.17
C GLY A 375 -9.68 43.68 -15.82
N PHE A 376 -9.35 42.46 -16.27
CA PHE A 376 -8.03 41.84 -16.09
C PHE A 376 -7.38 41.48 -17.44
N SER A 377 -6.03 41.51 -17.50
CA SER A 377 -5.25 41.13 -18.69
C SER A 377 -4.77 39.68 -18.58
N LEU A 378 -4.79 38.94 -19.70
CA LEU A 378 -4.24 37.59 -19.79
C LEU A 378 -2.70 37.53 -19.78
N ASP A 379 -2.03 38.71 -19.92
CA ASP A 379 -0.57 38.84 -19.87
C ASP A 379 -0.06 39.09 -18.43
N THR A 380 -0.95 39.25 -17.46
CA THR A 380 -0.58 39.38 -16.05
C THR A 380 -0.18 38.01 -15.49
N PRO A 381 0.96 37.89 -14.74
CA PRO A 381 1.30 36.67 -14.02
C PRO A 381 0.15 36.22 -13.09
N PHE A 382 -0.12 34.91 -13.04
CA PHE A 382 -1.28 34.41 -12.30
C PHE A 382 -1.21 34.75 -10.80
N GLN A 383 0.00 34.79 -10.23
CA GLN A 383 0.21 35.17 -8.81
C GLN A 383 -0.24 36.61 -8.52
N ASP A 384 -0.15 37.52 -9.49
CA ASP A 384 -0.40 38.95 -9.32
C ASP A 384 -1.88 39.34 -9.52
N TYR A 385 -2.76 38.37 -9.90
CA TYR A 385 -4.19 38.61 -9.92
C TYR A 385 -4.75 38.85 -8.54
N PRO A 386 -5.71 39.80 -8.38
CA PRO A 386 -6.50 39.95 -7.17
C PRO A 386 -7.25 38.64 -6.82
N GLN A 387 -7.59 38.45 -5.54
CA GLN A 387 -8.20 37.20 -5.08
C GLN A 387 -9.58 36.92 -5.70
N ASP A 388 -10.38 37.95 -5.97
CA ASP A 388 -11.67 37.87 -6.64
C ASP A 388 -11.53 37.33 -8.09
N ILE A 389 -10.51 37.75 -8.82
CA ILE A 389 -10.18 37.24 -10.16
C ILE A 389 -9.70 35.79 -10.09
N LYS A 390 -8.85 35.44 -9.12
CA LYS A 390 -8.45 34.05 -8.87
C LYS A 390 -9.66 33.17 -8.56
N ASP A 391 -10.57 33.66 -7.72
CA ASP A 391 -11.79 32.93 -7.36
C ASP A 391 -12.76 32.80 -8.54
N LEU A 392 -12.85 33.82 -9.39
CA LEU A 392 -13.59 33.73 -10.65
C LEU A 392 -13.00 32.67 -11.58
N LEU A 393 -11.69 32.71 -11.84
CA LEU A 393 -11.01 31.78 -12.73
C LEU A 393 -11.05 30.33 -12.23
N LEU A 394 -10.79 30.10 -10.96
CA LEU A 394 -10.74 28.76 -10.38
C LEU A 394 -12.13 28.17 -10.13
N TYR A 395 -13.01 28.92 -9.50
CA TYR A 395 -14.29 28.40 -8.95
C TYR A 395 -15.53 28.94 -9.68
N GLY A 396 -15.39 29.93 -10.58
CA GLY A 396 -16.51 30.58 -11.24
C GLY A 396 -17.36 31.44 -10.29
N LYS A 397 -16.79 31.91 -9.16
CA LYS A 397 -17.53 32.78 -8.22
C LYS A 397 -17.86 34.11 -8.86
N ASN A 398 -19.08 34.57 -8.65
CA ASN A 398 -19.60 35.84 -9.20
C ASN A 398 -19.57 35.94 -10.73
N SER A 399 -19.53 34.82 -11.45
CA SER A 399 -19.56 34.79 -12.92
C SER A 399 -20.93 35.25 -13.45
N ARG A 400 -20.90 36.19 -14.37
CA ARG A 400 -22.07 36.66 -15.14
C ARG A 400 -21.99 36.10 -16.55
N PRO A 401 -23.11 36.04 -17.29
CA PRO A 401 -23.10 35.68 -18.70
C PRO A 401 -22.24 36.67 -19.50
N VAL A 402 -21.26 36.16 -20.24
CA VAL A 402 -20.37 36.96 -21.10
C VAL A 402 -20.53 36.54 -22.55
N LYS A 403 -20.44 37.50 -23.49
CA LYS A 403 -20.49 37.24 -24.91
C LYS A 403 -19.11 36.89 -25.43
N VAL A 404 -18.97 35.64 -25.89
CA VAL A 404 -17.72 35.10 -26.43
C VAL A 404 -17.81 35.14 -27.96
N TYR A 405 -16.94 35.91 -28.58
CA TYR A 405 -16.73 35.95 -30.03
C TYR A 405 -15.66 34.97 -30.42
N TYR A 406 -15.99 33.97 -31.22
CA TYR A 406 -15.05 32.95 -31.65
C TYR A 406 -15.12 32.72 -33.16
N LYS A 407 -13.95 32.72 -33.83
CA LYS A 407 -13.77 32.37 -35.21
C LYS A 407 -13.00 31.08 -35.33
N GLY A 408 -13.71 29.98 -35.58
CA GLY A 408 -13.12 28.68 -35.77
C GLY A 408 -13.05 28.24 -37.23
N GLN A 409 -12.53 27.03 -37.45
CA GLN A 409 -12.42 26.47 -38.82
C GLN A 409 -13.79 26.23 -39.49
N ARG A 410 -14.89 26.16 -38.71
CA ARG A 410 -16.28 25.90 -39.18
C ARG A 410 -17.14 27.14 -39.24
N GLY A 411 -16.61 28.36 -39.03
CA GLY A 411 -17.35 29.61 -39.02
C GLY A 411 -17.08 30.52 -37.85
N GLU A 412 -17.73 31.69 -37.86
CA GLU A 412 -17.73 32.68 -36.77
C GLU A 412 -19.05 32.61 -36.01
N GLY A 413 -19.01 32.73 -34.68
CA GLY A 413 -20.17 32.70 -33.81
C GLY A 413 -20.00 33.54 -32.56
N VAL A 414 -21.16 33.95 -32.02
CA VAL A 414 -21.24 34.64 -30.72
C VAL A 414 -22.00 33.73 -29.77
N TYR A 415 -21.43 33.46 -28.64
CA TYR A 415 -21.98 32.54 -27.63
C TYR A 415 -22.11 33.28 -26.30
N ASP A 416 -23.30 33.19 -25.67
CA ASP A 416 -23.49 33.66 -24.31
C ASP A 416 -23.12 32.54 -23.35
N ILE A 417 -22.08 32.72 -22.53
CA ILE A 417 -21.52 31.70 -21.64
C ILE A 417 -21.41 32.24 -20.23
N THR A 418 -21.92 31.49 -19.28
CA THR A 418 -21.60 31.68 -17.85
C THR A 418 -20.43 30.77 -17.50
N PHE A 419 -19.31 31.37 -17.16
CA PHE A 419 -18.09 30.61 -16.86
C PHE A 419 -18.20 29.91 -15.52
N GLU A 420 -18.16 28.59 -15.54
CA GLU A 420 -18.32 27.72 -14.35
C GLU A 420 -17.06 27.61 -13.46
N GLY A 421 -15.93 28.15 -13.89
CA GLY A 421 -14.63 28.00 -13.26
C GLY A 421 -13.85 26.79 -13.78
N LEU A 422 -12.52 26.87 -13.72
CA LEU A 422 -11.61 25.81 -14.21
C LEU A 422 -11.87 24.49 -13.50
N LEU A 423 -11.99 24.48 -12.17
CA LEU A 423 -12.19 23.26 -11.36
C LEU A 423 -13.48 22.52 -11.72
N LYS A 424 -14.61 23.24 -11.82
CA LYS A 424 -15.90 22.62 -12.17
C LYS A 424 -15.89 22.12 -13.62
N SER A 425 -15.31 22.91 -14.53
CA SER A 425 -15.18 22.54 -15.94
C SER A 425 -14.38 21.25 -16.12
N VAL A 426 -13.25 21.14 -15.45
CA VAL A 426 -12.37 19.95 -15.50
C VAL A 426 -13.05 18.75 -14.83
N ALA A 427 -13.70 18.94 -13.68
CA ALA A 427 -14.45 17.89 -12.97
C ALA A 427 -15.63 17.36 -13.81
N ARG A 428 -16.33 18.23 -14.55
CA ARG A 428 -17.38 17.81 -15.47
C ARG A 428 -16.81 16.96 -16.61
N ARG A 429 -15.74 17.43 -17.28
CA ARG A 429 -15.09 16.71 -18.39
C ARG A 429 -14.53 15.34 -17.94
N TYR A 430 -13.98 15.25 -16.74
CA TYR A 430 -13.53 13.97 -16.15
C TYR A 430 -14.67 12.97 -16.00
N ARG A 431 -15.86 13.43 -15.58
CA ARG A 431 -17.04 12.56 -15.45
C ARG A 431 -17.62 12.14 -16.79
N GLU A 432 -17.59 13.02 -17.78
CA GLU A 432 -18.18 12.81 -19.11
C GLU A 432 -17.30 11.94 -20.02
N THR A 433 -15.98 11.90 -19.81
CA THR A 433 -15.08 11.11 -20.67
C THR A 433 -15.19 9.62 -20.39
N SER A 434 -15.30 8.82 -21.47
CA SER A 434 -15.28 7.34 -21.40
C SER A 434 -13.87 6.75 -21.65
N ALA A 435 -12.91 7.56 -22.13
CA ALA A 435 -11.58 7.10 -22.46
C ALA A 435 -10.71 7.00 -21.20
N GLU A 436 -10.28 5.80 -20.84
CA GLU A 436 -9.45 5.55 -19.65
C GLU A 436 -8.12 6.31 -19.66
N SER A 437 -7.47 6.44 -20.82
CA SER A 437 -6.25 7.21 -20.96
C SER A 437 -6.43 8.69 -20.62
N THR A 438 -7.57 9.26 -21.02
CA THR A 438 -7.93 10.66 -20.73
C THR A 438 -8.29 10.84 -19.25
N LYS A 439 -8.96 9.86 -18.63
CA LYS A 439 -9.21 9.86 -17.17
C LYS A 439 -7.90 9.84 -16.40
N ALA A 440 -7.00 8.93 -16.76
CA ALA A 440 -5.70 8.82 -16.12
C ALA A 440 -4.86 10.12 -16.25
N GLU A 441 -5.00 10.85 -17.37
CA GLU A 441 -4.37 12.15 -17.50
C GLU A 441 -5.00 13.21 -16.59
N TYR A 442 -6.32 13.27 -16.47
CA TYR A 442 -6.99 14.15 -15.51
C TYR A 442 -6.61 13.84 -14.06
N GLU A 443 -6.46 12.56 -13.70
CA GLU A 443 -6.08 12.13 -12.35
C GLU A 443 -4.70 12.66 -11.93
N THR A 444 -3.81 12.97 -12.90
CA THR A 444 -2.52 13.60 -12.60
C THR A 444 -2.66 15.02 -12.02
N PHE A 445 -3.82 15.66 -12.18
CA PHE A 445 -4.15 16.98 -11.63
C PHE A 445 -4.97 16.92 -10.34
N MET A 446 -5.17 15.71 -9.79
CA MET A 446 -5.89 15.52 -8.53
C MET A 446 -4.94 15.31 -7.36
N THR A 447 -5.37 15.75 -6.20
CA THR A 447 -4.73 15.46 -4.92
C THR A 447 -5.69 14.70 -4.01
N ILE A 448 -5.14 13.96 -3.07
CA ILE A 448 -5.89 13.21 -2.07
C ILE A 448 -6.07 14.12 -0.85
N THR A 449 -7.33 14.45 -0.51
CA THR A 449 -7.69 15.24 0.66
C THR A 449 -8.44 14.37 1.68
N PRO A 450 -8.20 14.53 2.99
CA PRO A 450 -9.00 13.84 4.00
C PRO A 450 -10.48 14.18 3.85
N CYS A 451 -11.36 13.20 4.05
CA CYS A 451 -12.80 13.42 3.99
C CYS A 451 -13.25 14.40 5.10
N GLU A 452 -13.90 15.49 4.77
CA GLU A 452 -14.33 16.54 5.70
C GLU A 452 -15.23 16.03 6.84
N VAL A 453 -16.09 15.02 6.55
CA VAL A 453 -17.06 14.50 7.52
C VAL A 453 -16.42 13.58 8.55
N CYS A 454 -15.53 12.67 8.11
CA CYS A 454 -14.90 11.72 9.03
C CYS A 454 -13.45 12.08 9.39
N GLY A 455 -12.90 13.18 8.87
CA GLY A 455 -11.52 13.60 9.14
C GLY A 455 -10.46 12.54 8.80
N GLY A 456 -10.73 11.69 7.78
CA GLY A 456 -9.83 10.57 7.44
C GLY A 456 -10.14 9.25 8.15
N LYS A 457 -10.95 9.25 9.21
CA LYS A 457 -11.21 8.08 10.09
C LYS A 457 -12.07 6.98 9.47
N ARG A 458 -12.60 7.15 8.25
CA ARG A 458 -13.35 6.16 7.43
C ARG A 458 -14.73 5.72 7.97
N LEU A 459 -15.02 5.89 9.25
CA LEU A 459 -16.22 5.40 9.93
C LEU A 459 -17.25 6.51 10.19
N LYS A 460 -18.48 6.10 10.48
CA LYS A 460 -19.55 6.99 10.94
C LYS A 460 -19.23 7.60 12.31
N PRO A 461 -19.74 8.82 12.63
CA PRO A 461 -19.57 9.42 13.95
C PRO A 461 -20.08 8.55 15.10
N THR A 462 -21.15 7.79 14.90
CA THR A 462 -21.72 6.87 15.89
C THR A 462 -20.78 5.71 16.23
N ALA A 463 -20.07 5.16 15.23
CA ALA A 463 -19.07 4.12 15.45
C ALA A 463 -17.81 4.68 16.15
N LEU A 464 -17.41 5.90 15.79
CA LEU A 464 -16.28 6.60 16.41
C LEU A 464 -16.56 7.06 17.85
N ALA A 465 -17.83 7.12 18.25
CA ALA A 465 -18.23 7.45 19.59
C ALA A 465 -18.16 6.27 20.57
N VAL A 466 -17.77 5.07 20.13
CA VAL A 466 -17.54 3.90 21.00
C VAL A 466 -16.06 3.84 21.37
N THR A 467 -15.75 3.69 22.66
CA THR A 467 -14.37 3.66 23.16
C THR A 467 -14.04 2.39 23.92
N VAL A 468 -12.76 2.04 23.91
CA VAL A 468 -12.13 1.02 24.77
C VAL A 468 -10.88 1.65 25.37
N GLY A 469 -10.80 1.76 26.69
CA GLY A 469 -9.71 2.49 27.33
C GLY A 469 -9.63 3.95 26.87
N ASP A 470 -10.78 4.63 26.79
CA ASP A 470 -10.96 6.03 26.38
C ASP A 470 -10.53 6.38 24.94
N LYS A 471 -10.19 5.37 24.14
CA LYS A 471 -9.83 5.55 22.70
C LYS A 471 -10.84 4.88 21.80
N ASN A 472 -11.19 5.55 20.70
CA ASN A 472 -12.00 4.93 19.64
C ASN A 472 -11.12 4.08 18.70
N ILE A 473 -11.77 3.23 17.89
CA ILE A 473 -11.07 2.27 17.03
C ILE A 473 -10.13 2.95 16.00
N ALA A 474 -10.47 4.13 15.50
CA ALA A 474 -9.62 4.86 14.56
C ALA A 474 -8.36 5.40 15.25
N GLU A 475 -8.50 5.99 16.44
CA GLU A 475 -7.37 6.47 17.24
C GLU A 475 -6.40 5.35 17.61
N LEU A 476 -6.92 4.16 17.98
CA LEU A 476 -6.05 3.00 18.24
C LEU A 476 -5.31 2.54 16.99
N THR A 477 -5.99 2.49 15.86
CA THR A 477 -5.34 2.03 14.62
C THR A 477 -4.36 3.03 14.02
N GLU A 478 -4.41 4.30 14.42
CA GLU A 478 -3.46 5.35 14.06
C GLU A 478 -2.17 5.33 14.90
N LEU A 479 -2.18 4.67 16.06
CA LEU A 479 -0.98 4.54 16.89
C LEU A 479 0.07 3.69 16.18
N PRO A 480 1.37 4.02 16.34
CA PRO A 480 2.46 3.10 15.99
C PRO A 480 2.29 1.75 16.70
N ILE A 481 2.67 0.66 16.05
CA ILE A 481 2.49 -0.71 16.58
C ILE A 481 3.13 -0.87 17.96
N THR A 482 4.28 -0.24 18.22
CA THR A 482 4.92 -0.21 19.55
C THR A 482 4.05 0.41 20.62
N GLU A 483 3.48 1.59 20.35
CA GLU A 483 2.61 2.30 21.28
C GLU A 483 1.28 1.57 21.46
N LEU A 484 0.74 1.01 20.38
CA LEU A 484 -0.46 0.19 20.41
C LEU A 484 -0.26 -1.08 21.26
N ALA A 485 0.88 -1.77 21.09
CA ALA A 485 1.21 -2.96 21.89
C ALA A 485 1.33 -2.62 23.39
N LYS A 486 1.97 -1.47 23.71
CA LYS A 486 2.03 -0.95 25.09
C LYS A 486 0.65 -0.66 25.64
N PHE A 487 -0.19 0.07 24.89
CA PHE A 487 -1.56 0.39 25.27
C PHE A 487 -2.38 -0.89 25.53
N MET A 488 -2.28 -1.90 24.65
CA MET A 488 -2.97 -3.18 24.82
C MET A 488 -2.49 -3.98 26.03
N LYS A 489 -1.23 -3.81 26.45
CA LYS A 489 -0.68 -4.46 27.66
C LYS A 489 -1.18 -3.77 28.93
N GLU A 490 -1.23 -2.44 28.94
CA GLU A 490 -1.60 -1.58 30.07
C GLU A 490 -3.10 -1.35 30.18
N LEU A 491 -3.91 -1.87 29.25
CA LEU A 491 -5.36 -1.66 29.19
C LEU A 491 -6.05 -2.21 30.44
N GLU A 492 -6.63 -1.30 31.22
CA GLU A 492 -7.45 -1.63 32.38
C GLU A 492 -8.90 -1.87 31.97
N LEU A 493 -9.43 -3.03 32.33
CA LEU A 493 -10.80 -3.46 32.07
C LEU A 493 -11.44 -3.93 33.35
N THR A 494 -12.76 -3.77 33.45
CA THR A 494 -13.55 -4.38 34.52
C THR A 494 -13.49 -5.91 34.44
N ASP A 495 -13.76 -6.62 35.51
CA ASP A 495 -13.68 -8.09 35.57
C ASP A 495 -14.62 -8.75 34.53
N ARG A 496 -15.79 -8.17 34.28
CA ARG A 496 -16.73 -8.61 33.24
C ARG A 496 -16.12 -8.42 31.83
N GLN A 497 -15.54 -7.27 31.59
CA GLN A 497 -14.89 -6.96 30.30
C GLN A 497 -13.66 -7.84 30.07
N LYS A 498 -12.88 -8.15 31.14
CA LYS A 498 -11.75 -9.07 31.06
C LYS A 498 -12.21 -10.48 30.68
N MET A 499 -13.28 -10.96 31.27
CA MET A 499 -13.82 -12.30 30.95
C MET A 499 -14.28 -12.39 29.49
N ILE A 500 -14.95 -11.37 28.98
CA ILE A 500 -15.44 -11.33 27.60
C ILE A 500 -14.27 -11.14 26.61
N GLY A 501 -13.32 -10.25 26.92
CA GLY A 501 -12.27 -9.80 26.02
C GLY A 501 -10.99 -10.64 26.02
N ALA A 502 -10.79 -11.57 26.98
CA ALA A 502 -9.51 -12.25 27.20
C ALA A 502 -8.96 -12.96 25.95
N ALA A 503 -9.79 -13.75 25.28
CA ALA A 503 -9.39 -14.46 24.06
C ALA A 503 -9.04 -13.49 22.90
N ILE A 504 -9.85 -12.44 22.73
CA ILE A 504 -9.66 -11.42 21.70
C ILE A 504 -8.35 -10.66 21.93
N LEU A 505 -8.10 -10.23 23.17
CA LEU A 505 -6.89 -9.51 23.56
C LEU A 505 -5.63 -10.36 23.40
N LYS A 506 -5.71 -11.67 23.69
CA LYS A 506 -4.62 -12.62 23.48
C LYS A 506 -4.21 -12.64 22.00
N GLU A 507 -5.17 -12.75 21.08
CA GLU A 507 -4.91 -12.77 19.64
C GLU A 507 -4.34 -11.43 19.14
N ILE A 508 -4.93 -10.30 19.58
CA ILE A 508 -4.41 -8.97 19.21
C ILE A 508 -2.96 -8.82 19.66
N ARG A 509 -2.64 -9.14 20.91
CA ARG A 509 -1.28 -9.03 21.47
C ARG A 509 -0.29 -9.92 20.74
N SER A 510 -0.65 -11.15 20.44
CA SER A 510 0.19 -12.09 19.69
C SER A 510 0.52 -11.57 18.30
N ARG A 511 -0.49 -11.12 17.55
CA ARG A 511 -0.32 -10.59 16.17
C ARG A 511 0.47 -9.28 16.14
N LEU A 512 0.29 -8.40 17.12
CA LEU A 512 1.11 -7.19 17.27
C LEU A 512 2.58 -7.54 17.54
N HIS A 513 2.83 -8.57 18.35
CA HIS A 513 4.18 -9.02 18.65
C HIS A 513 4.90 -9.53 17.41
N PHE A 514 4.23 -10.32 16.57
CA PHE A 514 4.81 -10.78 15.30
C PHE A 514 5.18 -9.64 14.34
N LEU A 515 4.39 -8.56 14.31
CA LEU A 515 4.75 -7.37 13.53
C LEU A 515 6.00 -6.66 14.07
N ILE A 516 6.17 -6.65 15.39
CA ILE A 516 7.38 -6.10 16.04
C ILE A 516 8.60 -6.97 15.74
N ASP A 517 8.45 -8.29 15.80
CA ASP A 517 9.54 -9.27 15.56
C ASP A 517 10.08 -9.19 14.14
N VAL A 518 9.25 -8.85 13.15
CA VAL A 518 9.72 -8.65 11.77
C VAL A 518 10.17 -7.21 11.48
N GLY A 519 10.31 -6.35 12.52
CA GLY A 519 10.82 -4.98 12.37
C GLY A 519 9.84 -3.99 11.74
N LEU A 520 8.52 -4.18 11.93
CA LEU A 520 7.45 -3.29 11.45
C LEU A 520 6.82 -2.46 12.57
N ASP A 521 7.55 -2.28 13.65
CA ASP A 521 7.12 -1.63 14.89
C ASP A 521 6.73 -0.15 14.72
N TYR A 522 7.27 0.53 13.72
CA TYR A 522 7.00 1.93 13.38
C TYR A 522 5.72 2.17 12.56
N LEU A 523 5.13 1.12 11.97
CA LEU A 523 3.90 1.24 11.18
C LEU A 523 2.68 1.48 12.08
N CYS A 524 1.59 1.99 11.48
CA CYS A 524 0.27 2.04 12.09
C CYS A 524 -0.71 1.12 11.33
N LEU A 525 -1.71 0.59 12.03
CA LEU A 525 -2.68 -0.34 11.43
C LEU A 525 -3.60 0.33 10.40
N SER A 526 -3.82 1.64 10.50
CA SER A 526 -4.63 2.44 9.56
C SER A 526 -3.93 2.70 8.23
N ARG A 527 -2.60 2.49 8.13
CA ARG A 527 -1.81 2.75 6.92
C ARG A 527 -2.29 1.90 5.74
N GLY A 528 -2.57 2.56 4.63
CA GLY A 528 -3.03 1.90 3.40
C GLY A 528 -1.95 1.02 2.76
N THR A 529 -2.31 -0.18 2.32
CA THR A 529 -1.35 -1.12 1.71
C THR A 529 -0.71 -0.61 0.43
N SER A 530 -1.38 0.28 -0.30
CA SER A 530 -0.85 0.92 -1.51
C SER A 530 0.31 1.90 -1.24
N THR A 531 0.53 2.29 0.01
CA THR A 531 1.61 3.20 0.43
C THR A 531 2.82 2.47 1.00
N LEU A 532 2.76 1.14 1.09
CA LEU A 532 3.83 0.30 1.61
C LEU A 532 4.90 0.06 0.55
N SER A 533 6.15 -0.02 0.96
CA SER A 533 7.22 -0.58 0.14
C SER A 533 7.01 -2.08 -0.10
N GLY A 534 7.66 -2.64 -1.12
CA GLY A 534 7.61 -4.07 -1.41
C GLY A 534 8.02 -4.92 -0.20
N GLY A 535 9.13 -4.56 0.46
CA GLY A 535 9.63 -5.25 1.65
C GLY A 535 8.70 -5.11 2.86
N GLU A 536 8.07 -3.94 3.10
CA GLU A 536 7.06 -3.78 4.17
C GLU A 536 5.86 -4.71 3.94
N ALA A 537 5.33 -4.75 2.70
CA ALA A 537 4.20 -5.61 2.35
C ALA A 537 4.52 -7.10 2.50
N GLN A 538 5.72 -7.51 2.13
CA GLN A 538 6.20 -8.89 2.26
C GLN A 538 6.33 -9.30 3.74
N ARG A 539 6.92 -8.45 4.58
CA ARG A 539 7.06 -8.71 6.02
C ARG A 539 5.73 -8.73 6.75
N ILE A 540 4.73 -7.92 6.34
CA ILE A 540 3.37 -8.03 6.87
C ILE A 540 2.79 -9.41 6.58
N ARG A 541 2.98 -9.95 5.37
CA ARG A 541 2.53 -11.31 5.03
C ARG A 541 3.28 -12.36 5.84
N LEU A 542 4.61 -12.21 5.99
CA LEU A 542 5.40 -13.10 6.83
C LEU A 542 4.89 -13.11 8.28
N ALA A 543 4.67 -11.95 8.88
CA ALA A 543 4.12 -11.83 10.23
C ALA A 543 2.74 -12.49 10.36
N THR A 544 1.88 -12.35 9.34
CA THR A 544 0.55 -12.99 9.30
C THR A 544 0.68 -14.52 9.25
N GLN A 545 1.63 -15.05 8.47
CA GLN A 545 1.86 -16.49 8.36
C GLN A 545 2.48 -17.09 9.63
N ILE A 546 3.44 -16.40 10.25
CA ILE A 546 3.96 -16.79 11.57
C ILE A 546 2.82 -16.85 12.59
N GLY A 547 1.94 -15.84 12.55
CA GLY A 547 0.75 -15.76 13.41
C GLY A 547 -0.28 -16.87 13.20
N SER A 548 -0.28 -17.55 12.05
CA SER A 548 -1.17 -18.68 11.77
C SER A 548 -0.82 -19.95 12.55
N GLY A 549 0.43 -20.05 13.06
CA GLY A 549 0.91 -21.21 13.82
C GLY A 549 0.95 -22.52 13.03
N LEU A 550 1.00 -22.47 11.71
CA LEU A 550 1.08 -23.67 10.88
C LEU A 550 2.40 -24.39 11.06
N VAL A 551 2.35 -25.73 11.12
CA VAL A 551 3.49 -26.63 11.33
C VAL A 551 3.57 -27.63 10.17
N GLY A 552 4.80 -28.03 9.81
CA GLY A 552 5.04 -28.99 8.73
C GLY A 552 4.82 -28.44 7.32
N VAL A 553 4.88 -27.12 7.16
CA VAL A 553 4.70 -26.41 5.89
C VAL A 553 6.06 -26.04 5.29
N ALA A 554 6.14 -26.00 3.97
CA ALA A 554 7.28 -25.43 3.24
C ALA A 554 6.99 -23.97 2.91
N TYR A 555 7.70 -23.03 3.55
CA TYR A 555 7.63 -21.60 3.23
C TYR A 555 8.69 -21.25 2.20
N ILE A 556 8.26 -20.62 1.11
CA ILE A 556 9.15 -20.17 0.04
C ILE A 556 9.10 -18.64 -0.01
N LEU A 557 10.25 -18.01 0.29
CA LEU A 557 10.38 -16.57 0.43
C LEU A 557 11.31 -16.01 -0.65
N ASP A 558 10.93 -14.84 -1.21
CA ASP A 558 11.72 -14.12 -2.22
C ASP A 558 12.35 -12.88 -1.61
N GLU A 559 13.66 -12.93 -1.34
CA GLU A 559 14.49 -11.82 -0.85
C GLU A 559 13.84 -11.05 0.34
N PRO A 560 13.52 -11.70 1.47
CA PRO A 560 12.83 -11.07 2.58
C PRO A 560 13.64 -9.98 3.30
N SER A 561 14.98 -9.95 3.14
CA SER A 561 15.86 -8.93 3.70
C SER A 561 15.85 -7.59 2.95
N ILE A 562 15.08 -7.50 1.85
CA ILE A 562 15.10 -6.36 0.94
C ILE A 562 14.73 -5.04 1.62
N GLY A 563 15.53 -3.98 1.40
CA GLY A 563 15.28 -2.64 1.96
C GLY A 563 15.39 -2.58 3.49
N LEU A 564 16.03 -3.57 4.12
CA LEU A 564 16.28 -3.60 5.56
C LEU A 564 17.62 -3.00 5.92
N HIS A 565 17.63 -2.22 7.00
CA HIS A 565 18.84 -1.91 7.73
C HIS A 565 19.32 -3.17 8.46
N GLN A 566 20.63 -3.34 8.66
CA GLN A 566 21.22 -4.54 9.29
C GLN A 566 20.57 -4.87 10.64
N ARG A 567 20.30 -3.86 11.47
CA ARG A 567 19.58 -4.04 12.74
C ARG A 567 18.21 -4.72 12.58
N ASP A 568 17.47 -4.35 11.53
CA ASP A 568 16.14 -4.91 11.27
C ASP A 568 16.27 -6.30 10.61
N ASN A 569 17.37 -6.55 9.88
CA ASN A 569 17.70 -7.85 9.31
C ASN A 569 17.98 -8.90 10.40
N ASP A 570 18.68 -8.52 11.48
CA ASP A 570 18.91 -9.41 12.64
C ASP A 570 17.59 -9.89 13.26
N LYS A 571 16.57 -9.00 13.36
CA LYS A 571 15.22 -9.36 13.83
C LYS A 571 14.53 -10.33 12.87
N LEU A 572 14.64 -10.08 11.55
CA LEU A 572 14.09 -10.96 10.53
C LEU A 572 14.69 -12.36 10.59
N ILE A 573 16.02 -12.47 10.68
CA ILE A 573 16.72 -13.76 10.80
C ILE A 573 16.24 -14.52 12.04
N ALA A 574 16.08 -13.83 13.17
CA ALA A 574 15.54 -14.44 14.39
C ALA A 574 14.10 -14.96 14.18
N ALA A 575 13.24 -14.19 13.52
CA ALA A 575 11.87 -14.59 13.21
C ALA A 575 11.81 -15.80 12.26
N LEU A 576 12.69 -15.86 11.25
CA LEU A 576 12.82 -17.01 10.34
C LEU A 576 13.28 -18.27 11.09
N LYS A 577 14.27 -18.15 11.98
CA LYS A 577 14.72 -19.27 12.83
C LYS A 577 13.59 -19.78 13.72
N ASN A 578 12.82 -18.88 14.33
CA ASN A 578 11.65 -19.27 15.13
C ASN A 578 10.62 -20.04 14.29
N LEU A 579 10.36 -19.59 13.04
CA LEU A 579 9.42 -20.26 12.14
C LEU A 579 9.92 -21.66 11.74
N ARG A 580 11.24 -21.84 11.53
CA ARG A 580 11.89 -23.14 11.33
C ARG A 580 11.72 -24.06 12.58
N ASP A 581 12.00 -23.50 13.76
CA ASP A 581 11.98 -24.26 15.03
C ASP A 581 10.59 -24.76 15.42
N LEU A 582 9.53 -24.17 14.82
CA LEU A 582 8.17 -24.71 14.87
C LEU A 582 7.99 -25.99 14.03
N GLY A 583 9.01 -26.49 13.32
CA GLY A 583 8.93 -27.68 12.47
C GLY A 583 8.51 -27.37 11.03
N ASN A 584 8.91 -26.22 10.50
CA ASN A 584 8.67 -25.83 9.12
C ASN A 584 9.97 -25.88 8.27
N THR A 585 9.82 -26.15 7.01
CA THR A 585 10.91 -26.03 6.04
C THR A 585 10.91 -24.63 5.45
N LEU A 586 12.01 -23.89 5.53
CA LEU A 586 12.17 -22.58 4.93
C LEU A 586 13.07 -22.66 3.70
N ILE A 587 12.59 -22.24 2.55
CA ILE A 587 13.35 -22.10 1.31
C ILE A 587 13.38 -20.62 0.97
N VAL A 588 14.52 -19.98 1.12
CA VAL A 588 14.65 -18.54 0.99
C VAL A 588 15.60 -18.21 -0.16
N VAL A 589 15.11 -17.49 -1.16
CA VAL A 589 15.98 -16.92 -2.20
C VAL A 589 16.60 -15.65 -1.62
N GLU A 590 17.94 -15.64 -1.47
CA GLU A 590 18.62 -14.54 -0.78
C GLU A 590 20.01 -14.22 -1.31
N HIS A 591 20.41 -12.96 -1.06
CA HIS A 591 21.72 -12.42 -1.42
C HIS A 591 22.45 -11.77 -0.23
N ASP A 592 21.80 -11.67 0.91
CA ASP A 592 22.35 -11.06 2.12
C ASP A 592 23.35 -12.00 2.82
N GLU A 593 24.53 -11.48 3.19
CA GLU A 593 25.60 -12.25 3.81
C GLU A 593 25.19 -12.83 5.16
N ASP A 594 24.56 -12.03 6.03
CA ASP A 594 24.21 -12.44 7.39
C ASP A 594 23.11 -13.52 7.35
N THR A 595 22.16 -13.41 6.41
CA THR A 595 21.12 -14.43 6.17
C THR A 595 21.73 -15.74 5.67
N MET A 596 22.68 -15.70 4.73
CA MET A 596 23.38 -16.90 4.25
C MET A 596 24.20 -17.57 5.35
N ARG A 597 24.92 -16.79 6.17
CA ARG A 597 25.66 -17.32 7.32
C ARG A 597 24.77 -17.92 8.41
N ALA A 598 23.54 -17.47 8.51
CA ALA A 598 22.56 -17.95 9.47
C ALA A 598 21.79 -19.20 9.01
N ALA A 599 21.89 -19.56 7.72
CA ALA A 599 21.21 -20.71 7.12
C ALA A 599 21.80 -22.05 7.58
N ASP A 600 20.97 -23.06 7.70
CA ASP A 600 21.38 -24.45 7.96
C ASP A 600 21.96 -25.12 6.70
N HIS A 601 21.49 -24.68 5.50
CA HIS A 601 21.92 -25.25 4.22
C HIS A 601 21.83 -24.19 3.13
N ILE A 602 22.77 -24.16 2.21
CA ILE A 602 22.80 -23.22 1.07
C ILE A 602 22.90 -24.01 -0.21
N ILE A 603 22.19 -23.56 -1.24
CA ILE A 603 22.23 -24.07 -2.61
C ILE A 603 22.63 -22.91 -3.52
N ASP A 604 23.83 -22.96 -4.09
CA ASP A 604 24.35 -21.94 -5.00
C ASP A 604 24.10 -22.32 -6.45
N ILE A 605 23.32 -21.49 -7.16
CA ILE A 605 22.94 -21.73 -8.55
C ILE A 605 23.71 -20.80 -9.48
N GLY A 606 24.39 -21.40 -10.46
CA GLY A 606 25.25 -20.66 -11.38
C GLY A 606 25.71 -21.52 -12.57
N PRO A 607 26.97 -21.35 -13.02
CA PRO A 607 27.95 -20.34 -12.60
C PRO A 607 27.69 -18.94 -13.18
N GLY A 608 26.83 -18.80 -14.20
CA GLY A 608 26.48 -17.56 -14.87
C GLY A 608 25.00 -17.24 -14.78
N ALA A 609 24.54 -16.32 -15.64
CA ALA A 609 23.14 -15.91 -15.79
C ALA A 609 22.55 -16.43 -17.12
N GLY A 610 21.23 -16.55 -17.22
CA GLY A 610 20.51 -16.96 -18.42
C GLY A 610 20.96 -18.35 -18.94
N ALA A 611 21.39 -18.40 -20.19
CA ALA A 611 21.84 -19.64 -20.83
C ALA A 611 23.08 -20.29 -20.17
N ASN A 612 23.92 -19.47 -19.52
CA ASN A 612 25.13 -19.88 -18.82
C ASN A 612 24.90 -20.23 -17.34
N GLY A 613 23.65 -20.11 -16.87
CA GLY A 613 23.22 -20.49 -15.53
C GLY A 613 22.51 -21.84 -15.48
N GLY A 614 21.78 -22.08 -14.41
CA GLY A 614 20.87 -23.22 -14.28
C GLY A 614 21.51 -24.50 -13.76
N TYR A 615 22.72 -24.45 -13.23
CA TYR A 615 23.41 -25.57 -12.59
C TYR A 615 23.52 -25.34 -11.08
N VAL A 616 23.55 -26.42 -10.28
CA VAL A 616 23.95 -26.35 -8.89
C VAL A 616 25.49 -26.34 -8.87
N VAL A 617 26.06 -25.23 -8.42
CA VAL A 617 27.53 -25.02 -8.37
C VAL A 617 28.09 -25.57 -7.07
N ALA A 618 27.40 -25.32 -5.96
CA ALA A 618 27.77 -25.79 -4.64
C ALA A 618 26.52 -25.97 -3.77
N GLU A 619 26.57 -26.91 -2.84
CA GLU A 619 25.52 -27.12 -1.82
C GLU A 619 26.17 -27.51 -0.49
N GLY A 620 25.55 -27.14 0.63
CA GLY A 620 26.07 -27.44 1.98
C GLY A 620 25.90 -26.28 2.94
N THR A 621 26.72 -26.25 3.98
CA THR A 621 26.79 -25.14 4.93
C THR A 621 27.52 -23.92 4.32
N ALA A 622 27.42 -22.76 4.97
CA ALA A 622 28.17 -21.58 4.52
C ALA A 622 29.68 -21.84 4.41
N GLU A 623 30.25 -22.67 5.30
CA GLU A 623 31.66 -23.06 5.29
C GLU A 623 31.99 -23.93 4.06
N ASP A 624 31.10 -24.81 3.63
CA ASP A 624 31.27 -25.63 2.44
C ASP A 624 31.23 -24.78 1.17
N ILE A 625 30.32 -23.81 1.09
CA ILE A 625 30.25 -22.84 -0.02
C ILE A 625 31.55 -22.01 -0.10
N MET A 626 32.07 -21.53 1.05
CA MET A 626 33.34 -20.76 1.11
C MET A 626 34.57 -21.56 0.62
N LYS A 627 34.57 -22.88 0.77
CA LYS A 627 35.65 -23.75 0.29
C LYS A 627 35.57 -24.06 -1.21
N CYS A 628 34.42 -23.88 -1.83
CA CYS A 628 34.22 -24.15 -3.25
C CYS A 628 34.88 -23.07 -4.11
N GLU A 629 35.86 -23.44 -4.91
CA GLU A 629 36.62 -22.51 -5.78
C GLU A 629 35.79 -22.06 -7.00
N ASN A 630 34.78 -22.84 -7.40
CA ASN A 630 33.92 -22.54 -8.55
C ASN A 630 32.72 -21.67 -8.16
N SER A 631 32.50 -21.43 -6.87
CA SER A 631 31.38 -20.61 -6.38
C SER A 631 31.76 -19.14 -6.29
N ILE A 632 31.13 -18.32 -7.11
CA ILE A 632 31.26 -16.83 -7.02
C ILE A 632 30.74 -16.34 -5.66
N THR A 633 29.65 -16.92 -5.17
CA THR A 633 29.14 -16.66 -3.82
C THR A 633 30.18 -17.00 -2.77
N GLY A 634 30.82 -18.15 -2.88
CA GLY A 634 31.90 -18.58 -1.98
C GLY A 634 33.13 -17.65 -2.00
N ASP A 635 33.47 -17.07 -3.15
CA ASP A 635 34.53 -16.07 -3.29
C ASP A 635 34.28 -14.82 -2.43
N TYR A 636 33.04 -14.31 -2.43
CA TYR A 636 32.69 -13.13 -1.62
C TYR A 636 32.51 -13.47 -0.13
N LEU A 637 31.85 -14.59 0.21
CA LEU A 637 31.68 -15.02 1.60
C LEU A 637 33.01 -15.31 2.31
N SER A 638 34.01 -15.84 1.59
CA SER A 638 35.34 -16.12 2.12
C SER A 638 36.26 -14.90 2.13
N GLY A 639 35.88 -13.80 1.48
CA GLY A 639 36.70 -12.61 1.31
C GLY A 639 37.81 -12.73 0.25
N ARG A 640 37.83 -13.84 -0.55
CA ARG A 640 38.75 -13.94 -1.72
C ARG A 640 38.49 -12.84 -2.74
N LYS A 641 37.22 -12.46 -2.90
CA LYS A 641 36.76 -11.26 -3.63
C LYS A 641 36.04 -10.33 -2.67
N LYS A 642 36.30 -9.04 -2.74
CA LYS A 642 35.67 -8.01 -1.92
C LYS A 642 35.59 -6.70 -2.68
N ILE A 643 34.62 -5.87 -2.31
CA ILE A 643 34.52 -4.48 -2.78
C ILE A 643 35.49 -3.66 -1.91
N GLU A 644 36.49 -3.05 -2.54
CA GLU A 644 37.51 -2.32 -1.81
C GLU A 644 37.00 -0.96 -1.31
N VAL A 645 37.47 -0.55 -0.12
CA VAL A 645 37.26 0.79 0.42
C VAL A 645 38.17 1.76 -0.35
N PRO A 646 37.64 2.89 -0.88
CA PRO A 646 38.48 3.88 -1.55
C PRO A 646 39.56 4.48 -0.61
N ASP A 647 40.81 4.52 -1.06
CA ASP A 647 41.90 5.11 -0.30
C ASP A 647 41.74 6.61 -0.03
N VAL A 648 41.07 7.31 -0.92
CA VAL A 648 40.83 8.77 -0.86
C VAL A 648 39.35 9.08 -1.08
N ARG A 649 38.76 9.84 -0.14
CA ARG A 649 37.41 10.39 -0.30
C ARG A 649 37.47 11.68 -1.10
N ARG A 650 36.57 11.83 -2.08
CA ARG A 650 36.48 13.03 -2.91
C ARG A 650 35.90 14.19 -2.11
N LYS A 651 36.34 15.41 -2.44
CA LYS A 651 35.84 16.63 -1.80
C LYS A 651 34.64 17.18 -2.60
N PRO A 652 33.63 17.73 -1.91
CA PRO A 652 32.50 18.33 -2.59
C PRO A 652 32.89 19.58 -3.40
N THR A 653 32.27 19.77 -4.55
CA THR A 653 32.44 20.96 -5.40
C THR A 653 31.52 22.11 -5.00
N GLY A 654 30.51 21.85 -4.17
CA GLY A 654 29.53 22.77 -3.67
C GLY A 654 28.55 22.08 -2.75
N TRP A 655 27.53 22.80 -2.31
CA TRP A 655 26.53 22.31 -1.39
C TRP A 655 25.12 22.66 -1.83
N LEU A 656 24.21 21.73 -1.67
CA LEU A 656 22.78 21.87 -1.87
C LEU A 656 22.11 21.76 -0.50
N THR A 657 21.44 22.81 -0.02
CA THR A 657 20.84 22.81 1.31
C THR A 657 19.32 22.80 1.22
N VAL A 658 18.69 21.80 1.83
CA VAL A 658 17.25 21.73 2.07
C VAL A 658 16.97 22.37 3.43
N LYS A 659 16.14 23.42 3.45
CA LYS A 659 15.79 24.16 4.67
C LYS A 659 14.41 23.78 5.19
N ASN A 660 14.35 23.55 6.50
CA ASN A 660 13.12 23.31 7.26
C ASN A 660 12.25 22.22 6.64
N ALA A 661 12.80 21.02 6.46
CA ALA A 661 12.07 19.88 5.93
C ALA A 661 11.15 19.27 7.00
N TYR A 662 9.83 19.20 6.74
CA TYR A 662 8.82 18.68 7.69
C TYR A 662 7.71 17.85 7.05
N GLU A 663 8.05 17.15 5.96
CA GLU A 663 7.13 16.19 5.32
C GLU A 663 7.12 14.86 6.08
N ASN A 664 5.94 14.27 6.25
CA ASN A 664 5.70 13.02 6.99
C ASN A 664 6.27 13.08 8.42
N ASN A 665 7.29 12.26 8.72
CA ASN A 665 7.92 12.21 10.05
C ASN A 665 9.14 13.13 10.23
N LEU A 666 9.51 13.94 9.23
CA LEU A 666 10.64 14.85 9.33
C LEU A 666 10.39 15.96 10.36
N LYS A 667 11.36 16.23 11.22
CA LYS A 667 11.24 17.13 12.38
C LYS A 667 11.89 18.49 12.13
N HIS A 668 11.43 19.23 11.10
CA HIS A 668 11.92 20.58 10.79
C HIS A 668 13.45 20.63 10.63
N ILE A 669 14.01 19.70 9.85
CA ILE A 669 15.46 19.54 9.71
C ILE A 669 16.03 20.36 8.55
N ASP A 670 17.28 20.82 8.76
CA ASP A 670 18.13 21.38 7.72
C ASP A 670 19.14 20.33 7.28
N VAL A 671 19.24 20.07 5.98
CA VAL A 671 20.14 19.06 5.44
C VAL A 671 21.00 19.60 4.31
N ASP A 672 22.31 19.46 4.46
CA ASP A 672 23.30 19.83 3.47
C ASP A 672 23.74 18.60 2.68
N ILE A 673 23.58 18.64 1.36
CA ILE A 673 23.91 17.56 0.42
C ILE A 673 25.10 18.04 -0.43
N PRO A 674 26.25 17.37 -0.39
CA PRO A 674 27.42 17.77 -1.15
C PRO A 674 27.24 17.49 -2.66
N LEU A 675 27.73 18.40 -3.50
CA LEU A 675 27.67 18.30 -4.95
C LEU A 675 28.97 17.71 -5.53
N GLY A 676 28.85 17.01 -6.68
CA GLY A 676 29.97 16.45 -7.44
C GLY A 676 30.59 15.18 -6.87
N ILE A 677 29.96 14.58 -5.87
CA ILE A 677 30.44 13.36 -5.18
C ILE A 677 29.30 12.36 -4.99
N MET A 678 29.63 11.15 -4.51
CA MET A 678 28.67 10.11 -4.16
C MET A 678 28.28 10.24 -2.67
N THR A 679 26.99 10.52 -2.42
CA THR A 679 26.42 10.62 -1.08
C THR A 679 25.45 9.47 -0.85
N CYS A 680 25.62 8.72 0.25
CA CYS A 680 24.65 7.74 0.73
C CYS A 680 23.76 8.33 1.81
N VAL A 681 22.43 8.21 1.66
CA VAL A 681 21.44 8.51 2.69
C VAL A 681 21.03 7.21 3.35
N THR A 682 21.41 7.05 4.61
CA THR A 682 21.31 5.80 5.37
C THR A 682 20.38 5.95 6.58
N GLY A 683 20.18 4.89 7.34
CA GLY A 683 19.38 4.86 8.57
C GLY A 683 18.35 3.73 8.58
N VAL A 684 17.77 3.47 9.72
CA VAL A 684 16.79 2.40 9.94
C VAL A 684 15.55 2.54 9.07
N SER A 685 14.79 1.45 8.91
CA SER A 685 13.53 1.47 8.17
C SER A 685 12.54 2.49 8.77
N GLY A 686 11.89 3.29 7.92
CA GLY A 686 10.96 4.33 8.39
C GLY A 686 11.59 5.60 9.00
N SER A 687 12.94 5.78 8.96
CA SER A 687 13.61 6.94 9.55
C SER A 687 13.40 8.28 8.81
N GLY A 688 12.79 8.27 7.62
CA GLY A 688 12.48 9.47 6.84
C GLY A 688 13.34 9.69 5.60
N LYS A 689 14.20 8.73 5.21
CA LYS A 689 15.08 8.81 4.01
C LYS A 689 14.32 9.18 2.74
N SER A 690 13.30 8.41 2.39
CA SER A 690 12.49 8.63 1.18
C SER A 690 11.67 9.92 1.26
N SER A 691 11.24 10.35 2.47
CA SER A 691 10.58 11.65 2.66
C SER A 691 11.51 12.82 2.33
N LEU A 692 12.78 12.74 2.73
CA LEU A 692 13.78 13.76 2.44
C LEU A 692 14.19 13.74 0.95
N VAL A 693 14.54 12.57 0.44
CA VAL A 693 15.16 12.43 -0.90
C VAL A 693 14.12 12.41 -2.01
N ASN A 694 13.09 11.55 -1.91
CA ASN A 694 12.12 11.38 -2.99
C ASN A 694 11.01 12.44 -2.93
N GLU A 695 10.42 12.68 -1.74
CA GLU A 695 9.27 13.59 -1.62
C GLU A 695 9.68 15.06 -1.68
N ILE A 696 10.80 15.45 -1.08
CA ILE A 696 11.24 16.85 -1.04
C ILE A 696 12.29 17.13 -2.12
N LEU A 697 13.47 16.53 -2.01
CA LEU A 697 14.62 16.85 -2.87
C LEU A 697 14.31 16.62 -4.36
N TYR A 698 13.95 15.39 -4.69
CA TYR A 698 13.67 15.02 -6.08
C TYR A 698 12.50 15.83 -6.65
N LYS A 699 11.35 15.84 -5.98
CA LYS A 699 10.15 16.52 -6.52
C LYS A 699 10.35 18.03 -6.69
N LYS A 700 11.03 18.68 -5.74
CA LYS A 700 11.32 20.12 -5.84
C LYS A 700 12.28 20.44 -6.98
N LEU A 701 13.39 19.70 -7.09
CA LEU A 701 14.37 19.91 -8.15
C LEU A 701 13.79 19.50 -9.52
N ALA A 702 13.02 18.44 -9.62
CA ALA A 702 12.35 18.04 -10.86
C ALA A 702 11.37 19.11 -11.35
N ARG A 703 10.64 19.75 -10.45
CA ARG A 703 9.78 20.88 -10.77
C ARG A 703 10.60 22.08 -11.30
N ARG A 704 11.75 22.36 -10.68
CA ARG A 704 12.57 23.53 -11.00
C ARG A 704 13.43 23.33 -12.26
N LEU A 705 14.17 22.22 -12.31
CA LEU A 705 15.14 21.92 -13.39
C LEU A 705 14.49 21.25 -14.62
N ASN A 706 13.63 20.26 -14.38
CA ASN A 706 13.00 19.48 -15.46
C ASN A 706 11.63 20.00 -15.86
N LYS A 707 11.12 21.09 -15.24
CA LYS A 707 9.78 21.65 -15.44
C LYS A 707 8.66 20.61 -15.22
N SER A 708 8.87 19.67 -14.30
CA SER A 708 7.88 18.65 -13.94
C SER A 708 6.70 19.26 -13.18
N ARG A 709 5.51 18.67 -13.33
CA ARG A 709 4.26 19.13 -12.71
C ARG A 709 4.01 18.54 -11.31
N ILE A 710 4.99 17.83 -10.72
CA ILE A 710 4.84 17.18 -9.43
C ILE A 710 4.94 18.19 -8.27
N LYS A 711 4.16 17.94 -7.21
CA LYS A 711 4.19 18.74 -5.98
C LYS A 711 5.23 18.18 -5.02
N ALA A 712 6.11 19.04 -4.52
CA ALA A 712 7.11 18.67 -3.52
C ALA A 712 6.47 18.59 -2.13
N GLY A 713 7.04 17.74 -1.28
CA GLY A 713 6.69 17.65 0.14
C GLY A 713 6.99 18.95 0.89
N LYS A 714 6.52 19.06 2.12
CA LYS A 714 6.57 20.27 2.95
C LYS A 714 8.00 20.61 3.36
N HIS A 715 8.46 21.78 2.96
CA HIS A 715 9.77 22.38 3.28
C HIS A 715 9.69 23.88 2.98
N ASP A 716 10.62 24.66 3.48
CA ASP A 716 10.66 26.09 3.17
C ASP A 716 11.28 26.33 1.77
N HIS A 717 12.54 26.06 1.61
CA HIS A 717 13.24 26.26 0.34
C HIS A 717 14.48 25.37 0.20
N ILE A 718 14.99 25.28 -1.05
CA ILE A 718 16.25 24.61 -1.35
C ILE A 718 17.22 25.64 -1.94
N ILE A 719 18.45 25.68 -1.44
CA ILE A 719 19.53 26.61 -1.84
C ILE A 719 20.62 25.81 -2.58
N GLY A 720 21.29 26.46 -3.57
CA GLY A 720 22.46 25.87 -4.24
C GLY A 720 22.17 25.03 -5.49
N TYR A 721 20.93 25.01 -5.97
CA TYR A 721 20.56 24.24 -7.17
C TYR A 721 20.99 24.90 -8.49
N ASP A 722 21.46 26.15 -8.49
CA ASP A 722 21.89 26.86 -9.71
C ASP A 722 23.12 26.22 -10.36
N ALA A 723 23.88 25.44 -9.60
CA ALA A 723 25.00 24.64 -10.11
C ALA A 723 24.57 23.40 -10.91
N LEU A 724 23.27 23.05 -10.87
CA LEU A 724 22.70 21.85 -11.50
C LEU A 724 21.87 22.22 -12.75
N ASP A 725 21.92 21.35 -13.76
CA ASP A 725 21.14 21.49 -14.98
C ASP A 725 19.95 20.54 -15.06
N LYS A 726 20.01 19.39 -14.40
CA LYS A 726 19.02 18.32 -14.49
C LYS A 726 19.01 17.44 -13.25
N ILE A 727 17.84 16.88 -12.93
CA ILE A 727 17.71 15.80 -11.95
C ILE A 727 17.11 14.55 -12.61
N ILE A 728 17.65 13.38 -12.25
CA ILE A 728 17.21 12.09 -12.76
C ILE A 728 16.94 11.18 -11.56
N ASN A 729 15.73 10.62 -11.50
CA ASN A 729 15.35 9.61 -10.52
C ASN A 729 15.43 8.20 -11.12
N ILE A 730 16.11 7.31 -10.45
CA ILE A 730 16.29 5.91 -10.85
C ILE A 730 15.71 5.05 -9.73
N ASP A 731 14.42 4.81 -9.82
CA ASP A 731 13.63 4.01 -8.88
C ASP A 731 13.27 2.64 -9.45
N GLN A 732 12.69 1.77 -8.64
CA GLN A 732 12.27 0.41 -8.98
C GLN A 732 10.96 0.35 -9.79
N SER A 733 10.35 1.49 -10.15
CA SER A 733 9.13 1.49 -10.93
C SER A 733 9.35 0.89 -12.33
N PRO A 734 8.36 0.17 -12.87
CA PRO A 734 8.47 -0.45 -14.20
C PRO A 734 8.84 0.56 -15.30
N ILE A 735 9.62 0.15 -16.29
CA ILE A 735 9.97 0.96 -17.46
C ILE A 735 8.80 1.25 -18.41
N GLY A 736 7.64 0.71 -18.12
CA GLY A 736 6.38 0.94 -18.80
C GLY A 736 5.25 0.08 -18.23
N ARG A 737 4.00 0.47 -18.49
CA ARG A 737 2.81 -0.20 -17.94
C ARG A 737 2.18 -1.22 -18.86
N THR A 738 2.68 -1.35 -20.09
CA THR A 738 2.10 -2.21 -21.12
C THR A 738 3.11 -3.26 -21.60
N PRO A 739 2.65 -4.41 -22.10
CA PRO A 739 3.52 -5.44 -22.69
C PRO A 739 4.37 -4.95 -23.89
N ARG A 740 4.04 -3.80 -24.48
CA ARG A 740 4.80 -3.17 -25.58
C ARG A 740 6.07 -2.50 -25.12
N SER A 741 6.12 -2.06 -23.86
CA SER A 741 7.34 -1.50 -23.29
C SER A 741 8.34 -2.61 -23.04
N ASN A 742 9.57 -2.44 -23.49
CA ASN A 742 10.65 -3.40 -23.36
C ASN A 742 12.01 -2.68 -23.30
N PRO A 743 13.12 -3.37 -22.96
CA PRO A 743 14.45 -2.77 -22.89
C PRO A 743 14.86 -2.02 -24.15
N ALA A 744 14.61 -2.58 -25.34
CA ALA A 744 14.98 -1.95 -26.61
C ALA A 744 14.22 -0.64 -26.88
N THR A 745 12.93 -0.58 -26.53
CA THR A 745 12.13 0.65 -26.69
C THR A 745 12.53 1.71 -25.69
N TYR A 746 12.77 1.34 -24.44
CA TYR A 746 13.11 2.29 -23.37
C TYR A 746 14.48 2.95 -23.59
N THR A 747 15.49 2.19 -23.99
CA THR A 747 16.84 2.70 -24.31
C THR A 747 16.86 3.49 -25.63
N GLY A 748 15.77 3.44 -26.41
CA GLY A 748 15.72 4.01 -27.76
C GLY A 748 16.60 3.26 -28.80
N THR A 749 17.00 2.03 -28.49
CA THR A 749 17.72 1.13 -29.37
C THR A 749 16.82 0.63 -30.49
N PHE A 750 15.54 0.39 -30.18
CA PHE A 750 14.56 -0.11 -31.12
C PHE A 750 14.33 0.84 -32.32
N ASP A 751 14.43 2.15 -32.13
CA ASP A 751 14.32 3.11 -33.21
C ASP A 751 15.45 2.96 -34.24
N LEU A 752 16.66 2.70 -33.76
CA LEU A 752 17.82 2.46 -34.63
C LEU A 752 17.72 1.11 -35.35
N ILE A 753 17.16 0.06 -34.65
CA ILE A 753 16.92 -1.24 -35.27
C ILE A 753 15.87 -1.12 -36.36
N ARG A 754 14.79 -0.36 -36.17
CA ARG A 754 13.77 -0.12 -37.22
C ARG A 754 14.33 0.63 -38.41
N ASP A 755 15.21 1.61 -38.21
CA ASP A 755 15.88 2.32 -39.26
C ASP A 755 16.78 1.36 -40.07
N LEU A 756 17.49 0.45 -39.40
CA LEU A 756 18.35 -0.54 -40.04
C LEU A 756 17.53 -1.52 -40.90
N PHE A 757 16.40 -2.02 -40.45
CA PHE A 757 15.51 -2.91 -41.18
C PHE A 757 14.88 -2.19 -42.40
N ALA A 758 14.44 -0.94 -42.23
CA ALA A 758 13.94 -0.12 -43.36
C ALA A 758 15.02 0.14 -44.44
N GLY A 759 16.30 0.12 -44.05
CA GLY A 759 17.44 0.27 -44.93
C GLY A 759 17.80 -0.98 -45.74
N THR A 760 17.23 -2.15 -45.44
CA THR A 760 17.52 -3.43 -46.12
C THR A 760 17.03 -3.41 -47.59
N LYS A 761 17.65 -4.24 -48.46
CA LYS A 761 17.25 -4.35 -49.85
C LYS A 761 15.81 -4.79 -50.02
N ASP A 762 15.38 -5.77 -49.25
CA ASP A 762 14.02 -6.34 -49.28
C ASP A 762 12.96 -5.31 -48.83
N ALA A 763 13.24 -4.54 -47.77
CA ALA A 763 12.33 -3.49 -47.28
C ALA A 763 12.19 -2.38 -48.36
N LYS A 764 13.30 -1.94 -48.96
CA LYS A 764 13.30 -0.93 -50.05
C LYS A 764 12.55 -1.41 -51.27
N ALA A 765 12.76 -2.67 -51.70
CA ALA A 765 12.06 -3.26 -52.83
C ALA A 765 10.54 -3.33 -52.64
N ARG A 766 10.09 -3.51 -51.37
CA ARG A 766 8.66 -3.56 -50.99
C ARG A 766 8.09 -2.19 -50.60
N GLY A 767 8.87 -1.12 -50.61
CA GLY A 767 8.45 0.21 -50.18
C GLY A 767 8.18 0.33 -48.69
N TYR A 768 8.79 -0.52 -47.87
CA TYR A 768 8.58 -0.55 -46.43
C TYR A 768 9.42 0.50 -45.70
N GLY A 769 8.75 1.49 -45.15
CA GLY A 769 9.38 2.52 -44.32
C GLY A 769 9.51 2.07 -42.84
N LYS A 770 10.16 2.90 -42.04
CA LYS A 770 10.38 2.68 -40.57
C LYS A 770 9.11 2.32 -39.80
N GLY A 771 7.94 2.89 -40.18
CA GLY A 771 6.65 2.60 -39.55
C GLY A 771 6.21 1.14 -39.66
N ARG A 772 6.58 0.46 -40.76
CA ARG A 772 6.25 -0.96 -40.96
C ARG A 772 6.84 -1.89 -39.90
N PHE A 773 7.99 -1.53 -39.38
CA PHE A 773 8.73 -2.29 -38.35
C PHE A 773 8.38 -1.88 -36.94
N SER A 774 7.30 -1.09 -36.75
CA SER A 774 6.77 -0.74 -35.42
C SER A 774 5.59 -1.62 -35.06
N PHE A 775 5.65 -2.25 -33.90
CA PHE A 775 4.49 -2.96 -33.32
C PHE A 775 3.44 -2.02 -32.70
N ASN A 776 3.72 -0.71 -32.61
CA ASN A 776 2.77 0.30 -32.10
C ASN A 776 1.87 0.90 -33.18
N VAL A 777 2.29 0.81 -34.46
CA VAL A 777 1.60 1.42 -35.57
C VAL A 777 0.97 0.34 -36.46
N SER A 778 -0.24 0.60 -36.97
CA SER A 778 -0.91 -0.30 -37.91
C SER A 778 -0.12 -0.45 -39.21
N GLY A 779 -0.32 -1.56 -39.92
CA GLY A 779 0.31 -1.87 -41.21
C GLY A 779 1.40 -2.94 -41.14
N GLY A 780 2.23 -3.01 -40.11
CA GLY A 780 3.25 -4.05 -39.92
C GLY A 780 3.05 -4.95 -38.73
N ARG A 781 2.25 -4.54 -37.78
CA ARG A 781 1.93 -5.31 -36.56
C ARG A 781 0.85 -6.37 -36.80
N CYS A 782 0.80 -7.36 -35.97
CA CYS A 782 -0.36 -8.26 -35.88
C CYS A 782 -1.58 -7.47 -35.38
N GLU A 783 -2.65 -7.44 -36.16
CA GLU A 783 -3.86 -6.67 -35.79
C GLU A 783 -4.74 -7.40 -34.77
N ALA A 784 -4.63 -8.74 -34.63
CA ALA A 784 -5.35 -9.52 -33.62
C ALA A 784 -4.93 -9.12 -32.20
N CYS A 785 -3.62 -9.09 -31.90
CA CYS A 785 -3.09 -8.62 -30.62
C CYS A 785 -2.67 -7.13 -30.64
N ARG A 786 -2.86 -6.43 -31.75
CA ARG A 786 -2.46 -5.03 -31.95
C ARG A 786 -0.98 -4.75 -31.61
N GLY A 787 -0.12 -5.76 -31.74
CA GLY A 787 1.32 -5.69 -31.50
C GLY A 787 1.75 -6.01 -30.05
N ASP A 788 0.84 -6.42 -29.18
CA ASP A 788 1.18 -6.85 -27.82
C ASP A 788 1.89 -8.22 -27.77
N GLY A 789 1.63 -9.07 -28.76
CA GLY A 789 2.12 -10.47 -28.81
C GLY A 789 1.34 -11.41 -27.91
N ILE A 790 0.59 -10.88 -26.97
CA ILE A 790 -0.23 -11.61 -26.00
C ILE A 790 -1.65 -11.04 -26.00
N ILE A 791 -2.61 -11.87 -25.57
CA ILE A 791 -4.00 -11.48 -25.36
C ILE A 791 -4.27 -11.53 -23.86
N LYS A 792 -4.78 -10.43 -23.32
CA LYS A 792 -5.22 -10.35 -21.94
C LYS A 792 -6.66 -10.90 -21.85
N ILE A 793 -6.87 -11.91 -21.03
CA ILE A 793 -8.17 -12.45 -20.68
C ILE A 793 -8.53 -11.90 -19.30
N GLU A 794 -9.50 -10.99 -19.24
CA GLU A 794 -9.96 -10.41 -17.98
C GLU A 794 -10.85 -11.39 -17.22
N MET A 795 -10.46 -11.70 -15.99
CA MET A 795 -11.16 -12.60 -15.08
C MET A 795 -11.74 -11.78 -13.93
N HIS A 796 -13.07 -11.62 -13.89
CA HIS A 796 -13.74 -10.72 -12.92
C HIS A 796 -13.42 -10.97 -11.44
N PHE A 797 -13.06 -12.20 -11.05
CA PHE A 797 -12.79 -12.59 -9.66
C PHE A 797 -11.39 -13.19 -9.44
N LEU A 798 -10.62 -13.38 -10.50
CA LEU A 798 -9.28 -13.98 -10.50
C LEU A 798 -8.29 -13.02 -11.15
N PRO A 799 -6.98 -13.19 -10.94
CA PRO A 799 -5.97 -12.44 -11.69
C PRO A 799 -6.13 -12.63 -13.20
N ASP A 800 -5.90 -11.56 -13.95
CA ASP A 800 -5.96 -11.59 -15.41
C ASP A 800 -4.93 -12.59 -15.97
N ILE A 801 -5.36 -13.38 -16.97
CA ILE A 801 -4.48 -14.33 -17.65
C ILE A 801 -3.97 -13.72 -18.95
N TYR A 802 -2.68 -13.90 -19.21
CA TYR A 802 -2.01 -13.47 -20.44
C TYR A 802 -1.60 -14.69 -21.26
N VAL A 803 -2.21 -14.87 -22.43
CA VAL A 803 -1.91 -16.00 -23.33
C VAL A 803 -1.21 -15.49 -24.61
N PRO A 804 -0.27 -16.24 -25.19
CA PRO A 804 0.30 -15.88 -26.49
C PRO A 804 -0.78 -15.72 -27.54
N CYS A 805 -0.66 -14.72 -28.41
CA CYS A 805 -1.60 -14.51 -29.51
C CYS A 805 -1.52 -15.66 -30.51
N GLU A 806 -2.61 -16.36 -30.71
CA GLU A 806 -2.69 -17.51 -31.63
C GLU A 806 -2.34 -17.15 -33.08
N VAL A 807 -2.72 -15.93 -33.54
CA VAL A 807 -2.50 -15.49 -34.94
C VAL A 807 -1.03 -15.26 -35.23
N CYS A 808 -0.28 -14.62 -34.31
CA CYS A 808 1.15 -14.33 -34.55
C CYS A 808 2.09 -15.23 -33.74
N GLY A 809 1.59 -16.14 -32.90
CA GLY A 809 2.40 -16.99 -32.04
C GLY A 809 3.37 -16.19 -31.15
N GLY A 810 2.91 -15.06 -30.59
CA GLY A 810 3.75 -14.17 -29.76
C GLY A 810 4.65 -13.21 -30.52
N LYS A 811 4.78 -13.32 -31.84
CA LYS A 811 5.77 -12.59 -32.69
C LYS A 811 5.46 -11.12 -32.90
N ARG A 812 4.29 -10.60 -32.49
CA ARG A 812 3.88 -9.18 -32.53
C ARG A 812 3.64 -8.58 -33.93
N TYR A 813 4.16 -9.16 -35.01
CA TYR A 813 4.11 -8.68 -36.37
C TYR A 813 3.28 -9.56 -37.29
N ASN A 814 2.88 -8.99 -38.43
CA ASN A 814 2.27 -9.77 -39.51
C ASN A 814 3.34 -10.54 -40.30
N ARG A 815 2.90 -11.52 -41.09
CA ARG A 815 3.79 -12.43 -41.82
C ARG A 815 4.71 -11.73 -42.80
N GLU A 816 4.20 -10.75 -43.57
CA GLU A 816 4.96 -10.04 -44.56
C GLU A 816 6.10 -9.18 -43.98
N THR A 817 5.90 -8.62 -42.75
CA THR A 817 6.95 -7.86 -42.05
C THR A 817 8.07 -8.78 -41.58
N LEU A 818 7.72 -10.04 -41.15
CA LEU A 818 8.68 -11.02 -40.70
C LEU A 818 9.52 -11.65 -41.80
N GLU A 819 9.10 -11.54 -43.07
CA GLU A 819 9.88 -11.97 -44.22
C GLU A 819 11.12 -11.11 -44.50
N VAL A 820 11.10 -9.84 -44.03
CA VAL A 820 12.27 -8.97 -44.16
C VAL A 820 13.33 -9.36 -43.14
N LYS A 821 14.53 -9.69 -43.62
CA LYS A 821 15.63 -10.15 -42.78
C LYS A 821 16.85 -9.26 -42.84
N TYR A 822 17.54 -9.10 -41.74
CA TYR A 822 18.87 -8.52 -41.63
C TYR A 822 19.83 -9.57 -41.08
N LYS A 823 20.93 -9.86 -41.79
CA LYS A 823 21.84 -10.99 -41.45
C LYS A 823 21.10 -12.30 -41.15
N GLY A 824 20.06 -12.63 -41.92
CA GLY A 824 19.28 -13.85 -41.78
C GLY A 824 18.22 -13.85 -40.66
N LYS A 825 18.12 -12.80 -39.84
CA LYS A 825 17.17 -12.69 -38.73
C LYS A 825 16.06 -11.68 -39.04
N SER A 826 14.81 -12.02 -38.71
CA SER A 826 13.65 -11.12 -38.75
C SER A 826 13.69 -10.16 -37.56
N ILE A 827 12.86 -9.11 -37.60
CA ILE A 827 12.81 -8.12 -36.49
C ILE A 827 12.36 -8.74 -35.18
N ASN A 828 11.48 -9.75 -35.19
CA ASN A 828 11.09 -10.45 -33.98
C ASN A 828 12.24 -11.30 -33.41
N GLU A 829 12.95 -12.03 -34.26
CA GLU A 829 14.12 -12.82 -33.83
C GLU A 829 15.22 -11.93 -33.23
N VAL A 830 15.35 -10.69 -33.68
CA VAL A 830 16.26 -9.70 -33.08
C VAL A 830 15.75 -9.21 -31.71
N LEU A 831 14.44 -9.04 -31.52
CA LEU A 831 13.86 -8.70 -30.22
C LEU A 831 13.95 -9.86 -29.23
N ASP A 832 13.97 -11.09 -29.71
CA ASP A 832 14.09 -12.30 -28.87
C ASP A 832 15.55 -12.60 -28.46
N MET A 833 16.54 -11.94 -29.09
CA MET A 833 17.93 -12.06 -28.67
C MET A 833 18.16 -11.55 -27.26
N THR A 834 19.03 -12.22 -26.53
CA THR A 834 19.60 -11.67 -25.30
C THR A 834 20.49 -10.46 -25.61
N VAL A 835 20.77 -9.65 -24.61
CA VAL A 835 21.65 -8.47 -24.76
C VAL A 835 23.06 -8.94 -25.21
N ASP A 836 23.57 -10.05 -24.68
CA ASP A 836 24.88 -10.61 -25.06
C ASP A 836 24.91 -11.03 -26.52
N GLU A 837 23.93 -11.82 -26.99
CA GLU A 837 23.79 -12.22 -28.39
C GLU A 837 23.64 -11.00 -29.32
N ALA A 838 22.90 -9.99 -28.87
CA ALA A 838 22.69 -8.77 -29.65
C ALA A 838 23.97 -7.93 -29.75
N CYS A 839 24.85 -7.91 -28.75
CA CYS A 839 26.18 -7.29 -28.82
C CYS A 839 27.02 -7.90 -29.93
N GLU A 840 27.05 -9.24 -30.03
CA GLU A 840 27.76 -9.94 -31.08
C GLU A 840 27.12 -9.70 -32.47
N PHE A 841 25.79 -9.78 -32.55
CA PHE A 841 25.06 -9.58 -33.81
C PHE A 841 25.26 -8.18 -34.40
N PHE A 842 25.25 -7.14 -33.54
CA PHE A 842 25.42 -5.75 -33.94
C PHE A 842 26.85 -5.22 -33.82
N ALA A 843 27.88 -6.07 -33.68
CA ALA A 843 29.29 -5.69 -33.55
C ALA A 843 29.72 -4.65 -34.60
N ASN A 844 29.22 -4.77 -35.84
CA ASN A 844 29.53 -3.88 -36.95
C ASN A 844 28.58 -2.68 -37.10
N VAL A 845 27.71 -2.41 -36.10
CA VAL A 845 26.75 -1.28 -36.10
C VAL A 845 26.96 -0.43 -34.84
N PRO A 846 27.97 0.45 -34.82
CA PRO A 846 28.41 1.14 -33.58
C PRO A 846 27.32 1.93 -32.87
N ARG A 847 26.37 2.50 -33.62
CA ARG A 847 25.26 3.29 -33.04
C ARG A 847 24.29 2.45 -32.24
N ILE A 848 24.06 1.17 -32.59
CA ILE A 848 23.24 0.22 -31.91
C ILE A 848 24.06 -0.42 -30.77
N LEU A 849 25.26 -0.91 -31.11
CA LEU A 849 26.15 -1.60 -30.18
C LEU A 849 26.38 -0.78 -28.91
N ARG A 850 26.74 0.49 -29.03
CA ARG A 850 27.00 1.37 -27.88
C ARG A 850 25.85 1.41 -26.88
N LYS A 851 24.59 1.36 -27.34
CA LYS A 851 23.42 1.36 -26.44
C LYS A 851 23.15 0.00 -25.79
N ILE A 852 23.48 -1.08 -26.51
CA ILE A 852 23.30 -2.45 -26.01
C ILE A 852 24.41 -2.78 -25.01
N GLU A 853 25.65 -2.32 -25.27
CA GLU A 853 26.79 -2.50 -24.36
C GLU A 853 26.52 -1.90 -22.99
N THR A 854 25.85 -0.75 -22.90
CA THR A 854 25.50 -0.20 -21.58
C THR A 854 24.52 -1.09 -20.79
N LEU A 855 23.65 -1.87 -21.45
CA LEU A 855 22.80 -2.86 -20.80
C LEU A 855 23.64 -4.05 -20.29
N ARG A 856 24.65 -4.49 -21.04
CA ARG A 856 25.60 -5.54 -20.62
C ARG A 856 26.44 -5.07 -19.45
N ASP A 857 26.93 -3.82 -19.49
CA ASP A 857 27.79 -3.24 -18.43
C ASP A 857 27.07 -3.18 -17.08
N VAL A 858 25.76 -2.96 -17.05
CA VAL A 858 24.97 -2.99 -15.82
C VAL A 858 24.56 -4.41 -15.38
N GLY A 859 25.12 -5.46 -16.02
CA GLY A 859 24.87 -6.86 -15.65
C GLY A 859 23.57 -7.44 -16.20
N LEU A 860 23.01 -6.87 -17.27
CA LEU A 860 21.76 -7.32 -17.91
C LEU A 860 22.01 -8.08 -19.22
N GLY A 861 23.15 -8.76 -19.36
CA GLY A 861 23.50 -9.54 -20.56
C GLY A 861 22.49 -10.62 -20.91
N TYR A 862 21.86 -11.20 -19.91
CA TYR A 862 20.92 -12.32 -20.01
C TYR A 862 19.49 -11.95 -20.43
N ILE A 863 19.03 -10.70 -20.24
CA ILE A 863 17.67 -10.30 -20.60
C ILE A 863 17.51 -10.19 -22.13
N ARG A 864 16.29 -10.42 -22.63
CA ARG A 864 15.97 -10.25 -24.05
C ARG A 864 15.66 -8.78 -24.37
N LEU A 865 16.07 -8.31 -25.54
CA LEU A 865 15.81 -6.94 -26.00
C LEU A 865 14.31 -6.60 -26.04
N GLY A 866 13.46 -7.56 -26.42
CA GLY A 866 12.00 -7.43 -26.52
C GLY A 866 11.24 -7.91 -25.29
N GLN A 867 11.90 -8.24 -24.17
CA GLN A 867 11.26 -8.72 -22.96
C GLN A 867 10.22 -7.71 -22.43
N PRO A 868 8.94 -8.10 -22.24
CA PRO A 868 7.92 -7.19 -21.74
C PRO A 868 8.29 -6.58 -20.38
N SER A 869 8.01 -5.29 -20.20
CA SER A 869 8.26 -4.61 -18.92
C SER A 869 7.54 -5.23 -17.71
N THR A 870 6.44 -5.91 -17.97
CA THR A 870 5.63 -6.59 -16.95
C THR A 870 6.27 -7.86 -16.38
N THR A 871 7.27 -8.42 -17.08
CA THR A 871 8.02 -9.63 -16.68
C THR A 871 9.36 -9.29 -16.01
N LEU A 872 9.77 -8.03 -16.04
CA LEU A 872 11.00 -7.57 -15.41
C LEU A 872 10.83 -7.39 -13.91
N SER A 873 11.86 -7.76 -13.14
CA SER A 873 11.94 -7.42 -11.72
C SER A 873 12.17 -5.91 -11.52
N GLY A 874 11.90 -5.40 -10.29
CA GLY A 874 12.15 -3.99 -9.95
C GLY A 874 13.62 -3.60 -10.15
N GLY A 875 14.56 -4.45 -9.74
CA GLY A 875 15.99 -4.23 -9.92
C GLY A 875 16.44 -4.24 -11.40
N GLU A 876 15.87 -5.13 -12.24
CA GLU A 876 16.13 -5.12 -13.69
C GLU A 876 15.63 -3.84 -14.34
N ALA A 877 14.42 -3.40 -14.00
CA ALA A 877 13.84 -2.14 -14.49
C ALA A 877 14.72 -0.93 -14.11
N GLN A 878 15.22 -0.90 -12.89
CA GLN A 878 16.11 0.14 -12.39
C GLN A 878 17.46 0.16 -13.13
N ARG A 879 18.07 -1.02 -13.34
CA ARG A 879 19.31 -1.15 -14.12
C ARG A 879 19.14 -0.74 -15.60
N ILE A 880 17.98 -1.00 -16.22
CA ILE A 880 17.68 -0.52 -17.58
C ILE A 880 17.62 1.01 -17.62
N LYS A 881 17.01 1.66 -16.59
CA LYS A 881 17.01 3.11 -16.46
C LYS A 881 18.43 3.65 -16.33
N LEU A 882 19.24 3.04 -15.47
CA LEU A 882 20.64 3.40 -15.28
C LEU A 882 21.46 3.26 -16.59
N ALA A 883 21.33 2.13 -17.29
CA ALA A 883 21.98 1.92 -18.61
C ALA A 883 21.59 2.98 -19.64
N THR A 884 20.33 3.39 -19.64
CA THR A 884 19.84 4.44 -20.54
C THR A 884 20.55 5.77 -20.30
N GLU A 885 20.72 6.16 -19.04
CA GLU A 885 21.41 7.41 -18.69
C GLU A 885 22.92 7.32 -18.95
N LEU A 886 23.56 6.18 -18.70
CA LEU A 886 24.95 5.93 -19.05
C LEU A 886 25.23 6.04 -20.56
N SER A 887 24.25 5.69 -21.40
CA SER A 887 24.37 5.79 -22.87
C SER A 887 24.38 7.22 -23.38
N ARG A 888 23.99 8.20 -22.56
CA ARG A 888 23.92 9.63 -22.88
C ARG A 888 25.23 10.33 -22.52
N ARG A 889 25.52 11.43 -23.19
CA ARG A 889 26.65 12.29 -22.82
C ARG A 889 26.26 13.08 -21.57
N GLY A 890 27.02 12.92 -20.48
CA GLY A 890 26.85 13.69 -19.25
C GLY A 890 27.34 15.14 -19.43
N THR A 891 26.71 16.07 -18.73
CA THR A 891 27.11 17.49 -18.65
C THR A 891 28.06 17.74 -17.47
N GLY A 892 28.18 16.80 -16.54
CA GLY A 892 28.91 16.96 -15.28
C GLY A 892 28.18 17.82 -14.23
N LYS A 893 26.90 18.19 -14.52
CA LYS A 893 26.06 19.02 -13.63
C LYS A 893 24.70 18.35 -13.30
N THR A 894 24.58 17.05 -13.58
CA THR A 894 23.37 16.29 -13.33
C THR A 894 23.38 15.71 -11.94
N ILE A 895 22.25 15.80 -11.22
CA ILE A 895 22.05 15.08 -9.97
C ILE A 895 21.25 13.80 -10.25
N TYR A 896 21.81 12.66 -9.87
CA TYR A 896 21.19 11.34 -9.92
C TYR A 896 20.69 10.98 -8.53
N VAL A 897 19.44 10.61 -8.43
CA VAL A 897 18.82 10.07 -7.21
C VAL A 897 18.51 8.61 -7.44
N LEU A 898 19.05 7.73 -6.62
CA LEU A 898 18.84 6.29 -6.68
C LEU A 898 18.19 5.80 -5.37
N ASP A 899 17.16 4.99 -5.49
CA ASP A 899 16.45 4.42 -4.35
C ASP A 899 16.71 2.91 -4.28
N GLU A 900 17.49 2.49 -3.28
CA GLU A 900 17.89 1.10 -3.01
C GLU A 900 18.33 0.32 -4.27
N PRO A 901 19.38 0.79 -4.98
CA PRO A 901 19.77 0.19 -6.26
C PRO A 901 20.39 -1.20 -6.15
N THR A 902 20.73 -1.68 -4.95
CA THR A 902 21.25 -3.03 -4.70
C THR A 902 20.17 -4.10 -4.53
N THR A 903 18.90 -3.72 -4.56
CA THR A 903 17.76 -4.62 -4.42
C THR A 903 17.83 -5.79 -5.39
N GLY A 904 17.80 -7.03 -4.89
CA GLY A 904 17.85 -8.26 -5.69
C GLY A 904 19.17 -8.52 -6.39
N LEU A 905 20.27 -7.90 -5.95
CA LEU A 905 21.60 -8.07 -6.54
C LEU A 905 22.49 -9.00 -5.72
N HIS A 906 23.09 -9.95 -6.41
CA HIS A 906 24.20 -10.72 -5.88
C HIS A 906 25.45 -9.83 -5.68
N PHE A 907 26.36 -10.17 -4.76
CA PHE A 907 27.60 -9.43 -4.47
C PHE A 907 28.40 -9.01 -5.71
N ALA A 908 28.54 -9.89 -6.70
CA ALA A 908 29.22 -9.58 -7.96
C ALA A 908 28.51 -8.50 -8.78
N ASP A 909 27.18 -8.46 -8.73
CA ASP A 909 26.38 -7.42 -9.41
C ASP A 909 26.44 -6.11 -8.64
N VAL A 910 26.48 -6.15 -7.29
CA VAL A 910 26.73 -4.98 -6.42
C VAL A 910 28.09 -4.37 -6.72
N HIS A 911 29.12 -5.19 -6.88
CA HIS A 911 30.48 -4.72 -7.23
C HIS A 911 30.45 -3.92 -8.55
N ARG A 912 29.84 -4.46 -9.61
CA ARG A 912 29.67 -3.76 -10.89
C ARG A 912 28.87 -2.46 -10.73
N LEU A 913 27.83 -2.47 -9.92
CA LEU A 913 27.01 -1.27 -9.66
C LEU A 913 27.85 -0.18 -8.99
N VAL A 914 28.66 -0.51 -7.99
CA VAL A 914 29.56 0.45 -7.33
C VAL A 914 30.50 1.10 -8.34
N ASP A 915 31.12 0.31 -9.24
CA ASP A 915 31.99 0.85 -10.29
C ASP A 915 31.26 1.84 -11.20
N ILE A 916 29.98 1.55 -11.51
CA ILE A 916 29.15 2.43 -12.33
C ILE A 916 28.85 3.74 -11.62
N LEU A 917 28.44 3.69 -10.33
CA LEU A 917 28.15 4.87 -9.52
C LEU A 917 29.37 5.76 -9.36
N ARG A 918 30.56 5.15 -9.18
CA ARG A 918 31.83 5.87 -9.16
C ARG A 918 32.13 6.56 -10.47
N ARG A 919 32.01 5.88 -11.62
CA ARG A 919 32.18 6.50 -12.97
C ARG A 919 31.22 7.66 -13.21
N LEU A 920 29.95 7.57 -12.74
CA LEU A 920 28.98 8.69 -12.85
C LEU A 920 29.46 9.92 -12.07
N SER A 921 29.92 9.74 -10.84
CA SER A 921 30.36 10.84 -9.99
C SER A 921 31.75 11.37 -10.41
N GLU A 922 32.66 10.54 -10.96
CA GLU A 922 33.91 10.94 -11.57
C GLU A 922 33.69 11.84 -12.80
N GLY A 923 32.57 11.68 -13.49
CA GLY A 923 32.12 12.61 -14.54
C GLY A 923 31.66 13.98 -14.05
N GLY A 924 31.85 14.32 -12.78
CA GLY A 924 31.47 15.61 -12.16
C GLY A 924 30.01 15.66 -11.70
N ASN A 925 29.22 14.61 -11.88
CA ASN A 925 27.82 14.57 -11.47
C ASN A 925 27.67 14.32 -9.95
N THR A 926 26.56 14.75 -9.42
CA THR A 926 26.16 14.45 -8.03
C THR A 926 25.36 13.15 -8.02
N VAL A 927 25.74 12.21 -7.16
CA VAL A 927 25.04 10.93 -7.00
C VAL A 927 24.52 10.80 -5.57
N VAL A 928 23.22 10.78 -5.39
CA VAL A 928 22.55 10.61 -4.08
C VAL A 928 21.86 9.25 -4.08
N VAL A 929 22.26 8.39 -3.16
CA VAL A 929 21.79 7.01 -3.08
C VAL A 929 21.15 6.76 -1.72
N ILE A 930 19.89 6.33 -1.69
CA ILE A 930 19.29 5.75 -0.48
C ILE A 930 19.75 4.29 -0.45
N GLU A 931 20.47 3.89 0.61
CA GLU A 931 21.04 2.53 0.68
C GLU A 931 21.09 1.96 2.10
N HIS A 932 21.05 0.63 2.15
CA HIS A 932 21.23 -0.19 3.35
C HIS A 932 22.40 -1.16 3.23
N ASN A 933 22.84 -1.44 2.00
CA ASN A 933 23.95 -2.34 1.74
C ASN A 933 25.29 -1.71 2.17
N LEU A 934 25.95 -2.31 3.15
CA LEU A 934 27.18 -1.78 3.73
C LEU A 934 28.35 -1.76 2.75
N ASP A 935 28.37 -2.65 1.75
CA ASP A 935 29.38 -2.65 0.70
C ASP A 935 29.31 -1.41 -0.20
N VAL A 936 28.11 -0.90 -0.46
CA VAL A 936 27.93 0.38 -1.16
C VAL A 936 28.24 1.56 -0.24
N ILE A 937 27.72 1.52 1.00
CA ILE A 937 27.87 2.61 1.97
C ILE A 937 29.35 2.87 2.29
N LYS A 938 30.18 1.81 2.47
CA LYS A 938 31.61 1.98 2.72
C LYS A 938 32.37 2.63 1.57
N THR A 939 31.84 2.61 0.34
CA THR A 939 32.46 3.21 -0.84
C THR A 939 32.03 4.66 -1.08
N ALA A 940 31.01 5.17 -0.37
CA ALA A 940 30.51 6.53 -0.51
C ALA A 940 31.57 7.56 -0.06
N ASP A 941 31.54 8.73 -0.69
CA ASP A 941 32.37 9.88 -0.26
C ASP A 941 31.79 10.56 0.98
N TYR A 942 30.46 10.54 1.10
CA TYR A 942 29.73 11.21 2.19
C TYR A 942 28.50 10.39 2.60
N ILE A 943 28.17 10.41 3.87
CA ILE A 943 26.96 9.76 4.42
C ILE A 943 26.11 10.80 5.15
N ILE A 944 24.80 10.65 4.99
CA ILE A 944 23.77 11.34 5.77
C ILE A 944 22.94 10.26 6.45
N ASP A 945 23.11 10.05 7.75
CA ASP A 945 22.44 9.00 8.51
C ASP A 945 21.19 9.55 9.23
N MET A 946 20.03 8.98 8.91
CA MET A 946 18.72 9.40 9.39
C MET A 946 18.23 8.49 10.53
N GLY A 947 17.63 9.08 11.57
CA GLY A 947 17.11 8.29 12.67
C GLY A 947 16.62 9.11 13.85
N PRO A 948 16.81 8.62 15.11
CA PRO A 948 17.43 7.33 15.51
C PRO A 948 16.59 6.10 15.21
N GLU A 949 15.26 6.24 15.25
CA GLU A 949 14.31 5.15 15.08
C GLU A 949 13.44 5.36 13.82
N GLY A 950 12.50 4.45 13.57
CA GLY A 950 11.46 4.60 12.55
C GLY A 950 10.25 5.42 13.02
N GLY A 951 9.43 5.89 12.08
CA GLY A 951 8.18 6.59 12.35
C GLY A 951 8.35 7.87 13.18
N ALA A 952 7.55 8.04 14.23
CA ALA A 952 7.60 9.23 15.10
C ALA A 952 8.94 9.38 15.85
N GLY A 953 9.65 8.28 16.12
CA GLY A 953 10.97 8.27 16.74
C GLY A 953 12.10 8.70 15.78
N GLY A 954 11.84 8.78 14.48
CA GLY A 954 12.79 9.17 13.44
C GLY A 954 12.71 10.63 13.03
N GLY A 955 13.11 10.90 11.80
CA GLY A 955 12.93 12.19 11.14
C GLY A 955 13.99 13.24 11.44
N THR A 956 15.15 12.84 12.00
CA THR A 956 16.30 13.71 12.26
C THR A 956 17.57 13.17 11.59
N VAL A 957 18.57 14.02 11.38
CA VAL A 957 19.90 13.61 10.96
C VAL A 957 20.71 13.34 12.21
N ILE A 958 21.18 12.08 12.37
CA ILE A 958 21.96 11.64 13.54
C ILE A 958 23.43 11.86 13.31
N ALA A 959 23.89 11.54 12.09
CA ALA A 959 25.29 11.60 11.72
C ALA A 959 25.44 12.08 10.28
N ARG A 960 26.54 12.80 10.01
CA ARG A 960 26.92 13.20 8.66
C ARG A 960 28.45 13.28 8.58
N GLY A 961 29.00 12.98 7.43
CA GLY A 961 30.44 13.00 7.21
C GLY A 961 30.90 11.86 6.33
N THR A 962 32.19 11.59 6.31
CA THR A 962 32.76 10.42 5.64
C THR A 962 32.35 9.12 6.36
N PRO A 963 32.40 7.97 5.70
CA PRO A 963 32.14 6.66 6.35
C PRO A 963 32.90 6.46 7.65
N GLU A 964 34.18 6.88 7.68
CA GLU A 964 35.06 6.78 8.85
C GLU A 964 34.65 7.70 10.00
N GLU A 965 34.09 8.88 9.69
CA GLU A 965 33.54 9.81 10.69
C GLU A 965 32.24 9.29 11.27
N VAL A 966 31.32 8.82 10.43
CA VAL A 966 30.03 8.26 10.85
C VAL A 966 30.22 7.00 11.70
N ALA A 967 31.20 6.14 11.37
CA ALA A 967 31.54 4.96 12.15
C ALA A 967 31.95 5.25 13.60
N LYS A 968 32.43 6.47 13.90
CA LYS A 968 32.83 6.89 15.26
C LYS A 968 31.64 7.37 16.10
N ILE A 969 30.45 7.62 15.50
CA ILE A 969 29.29 8.16 16.19
C ILE A 969 28.47 7.02 16.83
N PRO A 970 28.41 6.92 18.18
CA PRO A 970 27.74 5.78 18.84
C PRO A 970 26.24 5.70 18.61
N GLN A 971 25.57 6.84 18.34
CA GLN A 971 24.13 6.91 18.11
C GLN A 971 23.74 6.42 16.72
N SER A 972 24.69 6.33 15.78
CA SER A 972 24.46 5.84 14.42
C SER A 972 24.49 4.31 14.39
N TYR A 973 23.36 3.68 14.17
CA TYR A 973 23.33 2.23 13.94
C TYR A 973 24.11 1.86 12.68
N THR A 974 23.96 2.60 11.59
CA THR A 974 24.76 2.43 10.38
C THR A 974 26.25 2.48 10.68
N GLY A 975 26.67 3.47 11.49
CA GLY A 975 28.07 3.62 11.92
C GLY A 975 28.59 2.41 12.71
N GLN A 976 27.78 1.84 13.61
CA GLN A 976 28.14 0.67 14.40
C GLN A 976 28.44 -0.56 13.52
N TYR A 977 27.57 -0.87 12.56
CA TYR A 977 27.78 -1.99 11.63
C TYR A 977 28.91 -1.72 10.64
N LEU A 978 29.10 -0.45 10.23
CA LEU A 978 30.13 -0.05 9.27
C LEU A 978 31.56 -0.27 9.78
N LYS A 979 31.81 -0.20 11.11
CA LYS A 979 33.12 -0.46 11.73
C LYS A 979 33.73 -1.76 11.26
N ARG A 980 32.98 -2.84 11.22
CA ARG A 980 33.43 -4.18 10.76
C ARG A 980 33.93 -4.12 9.31
N TYR A 981 33.29 -3.35 8.45
CA TYR A 981 33.61 -3.26 7.01
C TYR A 981 34.76 -2.28 6.73
N LEU A 982 35.05 -1.37 7.65
CA LEU A 982 36.18 -0.44 7.58
C LEU A 982 37.43 -0.95 8.31
N GLY A 983 37.36 -2.09 9.02
CA GLY A 983 38.47 -2.64 9.80
C GLY A 983 38.83 -1.81 11.04
N MET A 984 37.84 -1.10 11.63
CA MET A 984 37.98 -0.19 12.76
C MET A 984 37.56 -0.83 14.08
#